data_4a038c465f004b634f230fc58b912b66
#
_entry.id   4a038c465f004b634f230fc58b912b66
#
_cell.length_a   1.000
_cell.length_b   1.000
_cell.length_c   1.000
_cell.angle_alpha   90.00
_cell.angle_beta   90.00
_cell.angle_gamma   90.00
#
_symmetry.space_group_name_H-M   'P 1'
#
loop_
_entity.id
_entity.type
_entity.pdbx_description
1 polymer ?
#
loop_
_entity_poly.entity_id
_entity_poly.type
_entity_poly.pdbx_seq_one_letter_code
_entity_poly.pdbx_strand_id
1 'polypeptide(L)'
;MMYAAIIVDIPNKAVSKIFEYEVPESMVSFTKVGHRVLVPFGSRTIQGFIVELKETVDYDTTKLKPIAKLLDIEPVLTPELVELSIHIADYYVDNYINVIETILPAALKSNYKKVLVGHDDAAIDWINARPKGPEVKYLTKEELKELRVFIKEERITEETIIKQHTAPKKALAVYAIVDDVNLENAPKQLELFYEIQAASEPTLMRNLTERGYSNHLVNELYKKGYIEKTEVEIERDPFKNKVFEADKKKALNAEQQENFNQIKQSIDARQDDIFLLHGITGSGKTEVYLQAIDVALQNGQEAILLVPEISLTPQMANRFKSRFGDDVAVLHSGLSPGEKYDEWRKIKEGRARVSIGARSNIFAPFENLGIIIIDEEHETTYKQNERPHYHAVEVAKVRAKYNRCPIVLGSATPSIESYARAEKGVYKLLELTKRAVNQTPIDISVVDMAEEHKRGNISIISDTLQDKIIERIEKEEQIVLLLNRRGYANFQLCQDCGHVSTCPHCDISLTYHKRKQNLMCHYCGYEETVKKVCAACDSTSVTFRGLGTEQVEEILRDTFNTEVVRMDFDTTKQKGMHEKLLNTFERENISILLGTQMIAKGLDYPNVTLVGVLNADTMLNLPDFRASERTFQLLMQVAGRAGRHQLPGEVVFQTYNKEHYAIQFATNQDYMGFYREEMDFRKVARYAPYYFHVLFTISSERMADVIEGAHHVHQTLSQQMSNTSIIVGPAPSPIERMNKQYRFQILLKYKRESGLIDVLKALDDHFFETYKAKGLSLKIDINPSLIM
;
A
#
# COMPACT_ATOMS: atom_id res chain seq x y z
N MET A 1 37.91 -0.59 -21.88
CA MET A 1 36.71 0.27 -21.96
C MET A 1 35.62 -0.35 -21.12
N MET A 2 34.82 0.46 -20.45
CA MET A 2 33.70 -0.07 -19.63
C MET A 2 32.38 0.35 -20.28
N TYR A 3 31.43 -0.54 -20.28
CA TYR A 3 30.08 -0.30 -20.82
C TYR A 3 29.05 -0.48 -19.72
N ALA A 4 27.91 0.21 -19.82
CA ALA A 4 26.83 0.15 -18.90
C ALA A 4 25.53 -0.26 -19.62
N ALA A 5 24.87 -1.28 -19.09
CA ALA A 5 23.52 -1.64 -19.45
C ALA A 5 22.55 -0.76 -18.65
N ILE A 6 21.67 -0.04 -19.33
CA ILE A 6 20.85 1.04 -18.74
C ILE A 6 19.38 0.87 -19.11
N ILE A 7 18.51 0.99 -18.10
CA ILE A 7 17.07 1.15 -18.27
C ILE A 7 16.78 2.65 -18.31
N VAL A 8 16.19 3.10 -19.42
CA VAL A 8 15.87 4.53 -19.61
C VAL A 8 14.51 4.89 -19.02
N ASP A 9 14.42 6.11 -18.51
CA ASP A 9 13.22 6.65 -17.84
C ASP A 9 12.15 7.10 -18.87
N ILE A 10 11.60 6.12 -19.58
CA ILE A 10 10.48 6.33 -20.52
C ILE A 10 9.45 5.22 -20.27
N PRO A 11 8.28 5.52 -19.67
CA PRO A 11 7.25 4.53 -19.38
C PRO A 11 6.45 4.15 -20.63
N ASN A 12 7.15 3.70 -21.67
CA ASN A 12 6.55 3.25 -22.93
C ASN A 12 7.06 1.85 -23.27
N LYS A 13 6.14 0.95 -23.57
CA LYS A 13 6.44 -0.43 -23.87
C LYS A 13 7.42 -0.60 -25.04
N ALA A 14 7.34 0.23 -26.07
CA ALA A 14 8.25 0.17 -27.22
C ALA A 14 9.73 0.37 -26.85
N VAL A 15 10.01 0.98 -25.72
CA VAL A 15 11.36 1.26 -25.22
C VAL A 15 11.65 0.59 -23.86
N SER A 16 10.79 -0.32 -23.44
CA SER A 16 10.98 -1.13 -22.21
C SER A 16 11.99 -2.24 -22.47
N LYS A 17 13.24 -1.85 -22.69
CA LYS A 17 14.40 -2.74 -22.88
C LYS A 17 15.64 -2.10 -22.29
N ILE A 18 16.67 -2.90 -22.15
CA ILE A 18 17.99 -2.48 -21.66
C ILE A 18 18.80 -1.97 -22.86
N PHE A 19 19.41 -0.81 -22.70
CA PHE A 19 20.24 -0.17 -23.71
C PHE A 19 21.69 -0.12 -23.23
N GLU A 20 22.65 -0.27 -24.13
CA GLU A 20 24.05 -0.22 -23.82
C GLU A 20 24.65 1.15 -24.15
N TYR A 21 25.49 1.65 -23.25
CA TYR A 21 26.18 2.93 -23.35
C TYR A 21 27.65 2.76 -22.95
N GLU A 22 28.51 3.61 -23.49
CA GLU A 22 29.91 3.70 -23.09
C GLU A 22 30.01 4.47 -21.78
N VAL A 23 30.86 3.99 -20.85
CA VAL A 23 31.22 4.72 -19.63
C VAL A 23 32.46 5.53 -19.92
N PRO A 24 32.40 6.89 -19.90
CA PRO A 24 33.60 7.73 -20.10
C PRO A 24 34.69 7.40 -19.12
N GLU A 25 35.96 7.46 -19.55
CA GLU A 25 37.14 7.09 -18.76
C GLU A 25 37.19 7.86 -17.41
N SER A 26 36.80 9.13 -17.44
CA SER A 26 36.72 9.99 -16.24
C SER A 26 35.66 9.55 -15.22
N MET A 27 34.72 8.69 -15.60
CA MET A 27 33.62 8.23 -14.72
C MET A 27 33.80 6.78 -14.25
N VAL A 28 34.67 6.00 -14.87
CA VAL A 28 34.82 4.56 -14.62
C VAL A 28 35.01 4.23 -13.14
N SER A 29 35.84 4.99 -12.42
CA SER A 29 36.15 4.74 -10.99
C SER A 29 34.96 5.04 -10.04
N PHE A 30 33.99 5.84 -10.49
CA PHE A 30 32.83 6.24 -9.68
C PHE A 30 31.55 5.52 -10.09
N THR A 31 31.54 4.89 -11.26
CA THR A 31 30.31 4.25 -11.79
C THR A 31 30.08 2.90 -11.14
N LYS A 32 28.89 2.72 -10.57
CA LYS A 32 28.43 1.47 -9.93
C LYS A 32 27.03 1.11 -10.43
N VAL A 33 26.67 -0.16 -10.34
CA VAL A 33 25.28 -0.63 -10.55
C VAL A 33 24.34 0.11 -9.58
N GLY A 34 23.16 0.50 -10.06
CA GLY A 34 22.18 1.25 -9.27
C GLY A 34 22.28 2.76 -9.32
N HIS A 35 23.29 3.34 -10.00
CA HIS A 35 23.39 4.79 -10.23
C HIS A 35 22.33 5.29 -11.21
N ARG A 36 21.85 6.52 -10.95
CA ARG A 36 21.13 7.31 -11.94
C ARG A 36 22.11 8.05 -12.83
N VAL A 37 21.81 8.05 -14.11
CA VAL A 37 22.65 8.70 -15.13
C VAL A 37 21.81 9.53 -16.09
N LEU A 38 22.44 10.49 -16.74
CA LEU A 38 21.90 11.14 -17.93
C LEU A 38 22.50 10.50 -19.17
N VAL A 39 21.64 10.10 -20.09
CA VAL A 39 22.05 9.46 -21.35
C VAL A 39 21.38 10.12 -22.56
N PRO A 40 22.09 10.25 -23.67
CA PRO A 40 21.51 10.72 -24.92
C PRO A 40 20.58 9.64 -25.51
N PHE A 41 19.31 9.99 -25.75
CA PHE A 41 18.30 9.12 -26.32
C PHE A 41 17.54 9.82 -27.45
N GLY A 42 17.78 9.42 -28.68
CA GLY A 42 17.30 10.17 -29.87
C GLY A 42 17.95 11.55 -29.89
N SER A 43 17.14 12.61 -29.94
CA SER A 43 17.51 14.02 -29.86
C SER A 43 17.47 14.61 -28.44
N ARG A 44 17.21 13.79 -27.41
CA ARG A 44 17.03 14.24 -26.02
C ARG A 44 18.06 13.60 -25.10
N THR A 45 18.29 14.26 -23.97
CA THR A 45 19.01 13.67 -22.84
C THR A 45 17.98 13.28 -21.77
N ILE A 46 18.00 12.04 -21.34
CA ILE A 46 17.03 11.50 -20.39
C ILE A 46 17.76 10.81 -19.23
N GLN A 47 17.05 10.63 -18.13
CA GLN A 47 17.53 9.82 -17.01
C GLN A 47 17.49 8.34 -17.37
N GLY A 48 18.44 7.59 -16.84
CA GLY A 48 18.48 6.15 -16.88
C GLY A 48 19.07 5.59 -15.59
N PHE A 49 18.98 4.27 -15.43
CA PHE A 49 19.48 3.53 -14.28
C PHE A 49 20.44 2.45 -14.75
N ILE A 50 21.64 2.44 -14.21
CA ILE A 50 22.64 1.40 -14.53
C ILE A 50 22.21 0.10 -13.85
N VAL A 51 22.01 -0.94 -14.66
CA VAL A 51 21.60 -2.26 -14.15
C VAL A 51 22.73 -3.29 -14.24
N GLU A 52 23.72 -3.07 -15.10
CA GLU A 52 24.88 -3.94 -15.22
C GLU A 52 26.07 -3.15 -15.78
N LEU A 53 27.29 -3.53 -15.39
CA LEU A 53 28.54 -3.02 -15.95
C LEU A 53 29.26 -4.16 -16.67
N LYS A 54 29.75 -3.90 -17.88
CA LYS A 54 30.37 -4.88 -18.80
C LYS A 54 31.72 -4.42 -19.31
N GLU A 55 32.62 -5.34 -19.50
CA GLU A 55 33.92 -5.08 -20.17
C GLU A 55 33.83 -5.20 -21.69
N THR A 56 32.85 -5.99 -22.16
CA THR A 56 32.59 -6.25 -23.58
C THR A 56 31.08 -6.18 -23.87
N VAL A 57 30.72 -5.83 -25.08
CA VAL A 57 29.33 -5.79 -25.58
C VAL A 57 29.26 -6.48 -26.96
N ASP A 58 28.14 -7.16 -27.19
CA ASP A 58 27.85 -7.83 -28.47
C ASP A 58 27.25 -6.85 -29.50
N TYR A 59 27.71 -5.60 -29.49
CA TYR A 59 27.20 -4.54 -30.34
C TYR A 59 28.33 -3.76 -30.97
N ASP A 60 28.09 -3.12 -32.12
CA ASP A 60 29.06 -2.27 -32.81
C ASP A 60 29.38 -1.06 -31.92
N THR A 61 30.55 -1.08 -31.27
CA THR A 61 31.00 -0.08 -30.30
C THR A 61 31.11 1.33 -30.88
N THR A 62 31.24 1.45 -32.22
CA THR A 62 31.31 2.77 -32.89
C THR A 62 29.96 3.50 -32.88
N LYS A 63 28.85 2.81 -32.58
CA LYS A 63 27.51 3.37 -32.50
C LYS A 63 27.06 3.66 -31.09
N LEU A 64 27.84 3.24 -30.09
CA LEU A 64 27.51 3.47 -28.68
C LEU A 64 27.72 4.94 -28.35
N LYS A 65 26.77 5.50 -27.63
CA LYS A 65 26.85 6.86 -27.11
C LYS A 65 27.39 6.81 -25.68
N PRO A 66 28.21 7.80 -25.29
CA PRO A 66 28.70 7.87 -23.91
C PRO A 66 27.60 8.34 -22.95
N ILE A 67 27.71 7.93 -21.68
CA ILE A 67 26.96 8.51 -20.57
C ILE A 67 27.32 9.99 -20.45
N ALA A 68 26.31 10.87 -20.41
CA ALA A 68 26.54 12.31 -20.33
C ALA A 68 26.93 12.78 -18.92
N LYS A 69 26.32 12.19 -17.87
CA LYS A 69 26.53 12.59 -16.47
C LYS A 69 26.06 11.53 -15.49
N LEU A 70 26.80 11.36 -14.37
CA LEU A 70 26.29 10.72 -13.15
C LEU A 70 25.46 11.73 -12.35
N LEU A 71 24.30 11.30 -11.83
CA LEU A 71 23.38 12.17 -11.07
C LEU A 71 23.60 12.08 -9.56
N ASP A 72 24.15 10.98 -9.09
CA ASP A 72 24.36 10.68 -7.67
C ASP A 72 25.84 10.35 -7.40
N ILE A 73 26.29 10.62 -6.18
CA ILE A 73 27.62 10.22 -5.70
C ILE A 73 27.62 8.71 -5.37
N GLU A 74 26.58 8.24 -4.67
CA GLU A 74 26.37 6.82 -4.37
C GLU A 74 25.11 6.30 -5.08
N PRO A 75 25.09 4.99 -5.43
CA PRO A 75 23.94 4.39 -6.10
C PRO A 75 22.65 4.55 -5.29
N VAL A 76 21.57 4.92 -5.96
CA VAL A 76 20.24 5.01 -5.32
C VAL A 76 19.57 3.64 -5.14
N LEU A 77 19.92 2.67 -5.98
CA LEU A 77 19.47 1.28 -5.85
C LEU A 77 20.63 0.41 -5.38
N THR A 78 20.34 -0.52 -4.47
CA THR A 78 21.29 -1.59 -4.14
C THR A 78 21.35 -2.60 -5.29
N PRO A 79 22.40 -3.41 -5.43
CA PRO A 79 22.47 -4.47 -6.43
C PRO A 79 21.28 -5.43 -6.34
N GLU A 80 20.83 -5.79 -5.13
CA GLU A 80 19.62 -6.58 -4.89
C GLU A 80 18.38 -5.92 -5.49
N LEU A 81 18.17 -4.63 -5.24
CA LEU A 81 16.99 -3.91 -5.74
C LEU A 81 16.99 -3.76 -7.26
N VAL A 82 18.16 -3.74 -7.89
CA VAL A 82 18.27 -3.78 -9.35
C VAL A 82 17.83 -5.14 -9.89
N GLU A 83 18.37 -6.24 -9.37
CA GLU A 83 17.95 -7.61 -9.76
C GLU A 83 16.47 -7.83 -9.49
N LEU A 84 15.98 -7.38 -8.31
CA LEU A 84 14.58 -7.44 -7.93
C LEU A 84 13.68 -6.67 -8.89
N SER A 85 14.11 -5.49 -9.37
CA SER A 85 13.33 -4.68 -10.32
C SER A 85 13.13 -5.41 -11.66
N ILE A 86 14.15 -6.07 -12.16
CA ILE A 86 14.09 -6.88 -13.37
C ILE A 86 13.18 -8.07 -13.15
N HIS A 87 13.37 -8.81 -12.05
CA HIS A 87 12.54 -9.97 -11.70
C HIS A 87 11.05 -9.61 -11.61
N ILE A 88 10.70 -8.51 -10.93
CA ILE A 88 9.30 -8.06 -10.80
C ILE A 88 8.72 -7.68 -12.15
N ALA A 89 9.46 -6.92 -12.98
CA ALA A 89 9.00 -6.54 -14.31
C ALA A 89 8.74 -7.76 -15.17
N ASP A 90 9.63 -8.72 -15.14
CA ASP A 90 9.54 -9.96 -15.88
C ASP A 90 8.35 -10.83 -15.41
N TYR A 91 8.22 -11.03 -14.10
CA TYR A 91 7.19 -11.89 -13.53
C TYR A 91 5.78 -11.30 -13.70
N TYR A 92 5.61 -9.98 -13.50
CA TYR A 92 4.30 -9.32 -13.57
C TYR A 92 4.00 -8.72 -14.95
N VAL A 93 4.84 -8.98 -15.95
CA VAL A 93 4.69 -8.49 -17.32
C VAL A 93 4.48 -6.98 -17.38
N ASP A 94 5.44 -6.24 -16.83
CA ASP A 94 5.41 -4.78 -16.78
C ASP A 94 6.71 -4.16 -17.32
N ASN A 95 6.70 -2.85 -17.54
CA ASN A 95 7.87 -2.12 -17.97
C ASN A 95 8.90 -2.01 -16.83
N TYR A 96 10.17 -2.21 -17.11
CA TYR A 96 11.25 -2.11 -16.13
C TYR A 96 11.24 -0.79 -15.37
N ILE A 97 11.01 0.32 -16.07
CA ILE A 97 11.01 1.65 -15.46
C ILE A 97 9.85 1.84 -14.47
N ASN A 98 8.67 1.28 -14.73
CA ASN A 98 7.53 1.35 -13.82
C ASN A 98 7.86 0.69 -12.46
N VAL A 99 8.62 -0.40 -12.51
CA VAL A 99 9.07 -1.11 -11.30
C VAL A 99 10.11 -0.29 -10.56
N ILE A 100 11.14 0.23 -11.25
CA ILE A 100 12.16 1.08 -10.65
C ILE A 100 11.51 2.31 -10.00
N GLU A 101 10.57 2.96 -10.67
CA GLU A 101 9.83 4.09 -10.10
C GLU A 101 8.98 3.69 -8.89
N THR A 102 8.51 2.45 -8.82
CA THR A 102 7.74 1.95 -7.66
C THR A 102 8.66 1.72 -6.45
N ILE A 103 9.89 1.29 -6.68
CA ILE A 103 10.91 1.06 -5.66
C ILE A 103 11.40 2.38 -5.05
N LEU A 104 11.60 3.40 -5.89
CA LEU A 104 12.20 4.67 -5.48
C LEU A 104 11.20 5.64 -4.85
N PRO A 105 11.61 6.41 -3.83
CA PRO A 105 10.83 7.55 -3.34
C PRO A 105 10.54 8.55 -4.48
N ALA A 106 9.36 9.19 -4.40
CA ALA A 106 8.93 10.18 -5.41
C ALA A 106 9.94 11.33 -5.61
N ALA A 107 10.73 11.62 -4.59
CA ALA A 107 11.80 12.61 -4.63
C ALA A 107 12.93 12.31 -5.62
N LEU A 108 13.17 11.03 -5.90
CA LEU A 108 14.21 10.55 -6.81
C LEU A 108 13.69 10.30 -8.24
N LYS A 109 12.37 10.44 -8.45
CA LYS A 109 11.76 10.33 -9.78
C LYS A 109 12.00 11.60 -10.58
N SER A 110 12.23 11.43 -11.88
CA SER A 110 12.45 12.58 -12.77
C SER A 110 11.17 13.33 -13.05
N ASN A 111 11.23 14.64 -13.02
CA ASN A 111 10.19 15.49 -13.55
C ASN A 111 10.74 16.27 -14.75
N TYR A 112 10.37 15.81 -15.93
CA TYR A 112 10.81 16.43 -17.17
C TYR A 112 9.97 17.69 -17.41
N LYS A 113 10.65 18.85 -17.42
CA LYS A 113 10.06 20.11 -17.77
C LYS A 113 10.59 20.55 -19.13
N LYS A 114 9.68 20.75 -20.09
CA LYS A 114 10.05 21.32 -21.37
C LYS A 114 10.12 22.84 -21.23
N VAL A 115 11.26 23.39 -21.54
CA VAL A 115 11.51 24.83 -21.56
C VAL A 115 11.99 25.25 -22.93
N LEU A 116 11.71 26.49 -23.27
CA LEU A 116 12.23 27.11 -24.50
C LEU A 116 13.54 27.82 -24.19
N VAL A 117 14.55 27.61 -25.02
CA VAL A 117 15.85 28.26 -24.94
C VAL A 117 16.04 29.08 -26.21
N GLY A 118 16.22 30.40 -26.07
CA GLY A 118 16.52 31.30 -27.15
C GLY A 118 18.01 31.36 -27.44
N HIS A 119 18.40 31.39 -28.72
CA HIS A 119 19.79 31.44 -29.19
C HIS A 119 20.22 32.81 -29.70
N ASP A 120 19.30 33.75 -29.76
CA ASP A 120 19.60 35.17 -30.07
C ASP A 120 18.79 36.11 -29.18
N ASP A 121 19.15 37.38 -29.15
CA ASP A 121 18.54 38.41 -28.31
C ASP A 121 17.02 38.53 -28.54
N ALA A 122 16.56 38.48 -29.80
CA ALA A 122 15.14 38.59 -30.12
C ALA A 122 14.34 37.38 -29.65
N ALA A 123 14.91 36.16 -29.69
CA ALA A 123 14.32 34.94 -29.17
C ALA A 123 14.28 34.95 -27.65
N ILE A 124 15.35 35.42 -26.99
CA ILE A 124 15.44 35.60 -25.55
C ILE A 124 14.42 36.64 -25.07
N ASP A 125 14.30 37.75 -25.72
CA ASP A 125 13.31 38.80 -25.43
C ASP A 125 11.88 38.27 -25.60
N TRP A 126 11.63 37.49 -26.66
CA TRP A 126 10.34 36.85 -26.89
C TRP A 126 9.96 35.92 -25.75
N ILE A 127 10.90 35.12 -25.21
CA ILE A 127 10.71 34.26 -24.08
C ILE A 127 10.46 35.07 -22.79
N ASN A 128 11.29 36.07 -22.52
CA ASN A 128 11.25 36.89 -21.30
C ASN A 128 10.01 37.77 -21.19
N ALA A 129 9.42 38.18 -22.31
CA ALA A 129 8.18 38.96 -22.35
C ALA A 129 6.95 38.18 -21.80
N ARG A 130 7.11 36.91 -21.46
CA ARG A 130 6.00 36.06 -21.03
C ARG A 130 6.06 35.77 -19.51
N PRO A 131 5.06 36.24 -18.72
CA PRO A 131 5.14 36.30 -17.26
C PRO A 131 5.15 34.92 -16.58
N LYS A 132 4.79 33.85 -17.29
CA LYS A 132 4.79 32.48 -16.77
C LYS A 132 6.07 31.70 -17.15
N GLY A 133 7.05 32.37 -17.77
CA GLY A 133 8.32 31.79 -18.19
C GLY A 133 8.22 30.92 -19.46
N PRO A 134 9.32 30.27 -19.86
CA PRO A 134 9.45 29.60 -21.14
C PRO A 134 8.82 28.20 -21.22
N GLU A 135 7.76 27.92 -20.44
CA GLU A 135 7.09 26.62 -20.51
C GLU A 135 6.02 26.58 -21.62
N VAL A 136 6.17 25.66 -22.56
CA VAL A 136 5.27 25.49 -23.72
C VAL A 136 3.80 25.36 -23.33
N LYS A 137 3.50 24.73 -22.16
CA LYS A 137 2.12 24.54 -21.68
C LYS A 137 1.37 25.81 -21.29
N TYR A 138 2.07 26.95 -21.17
CA TYR A 138 1.45 28.23 -20.84
C TYR A 138 1.28 29.17 -22.03
N LEU A 139 1.62 28.71 -23.24
CA LEU A 139 1.53 29.51 -24.46
C LEU A 139 0.12 29.49 -25.05
N THR A 140 -0.33 30.61 -25.54
CA THR A 140 -1.59 30.78 -26.32
C THR A 140 -1.46 30.20 -27.73
N LYS A 141 -2.58 30.10 -28.45
CA LYS A 141 -2.56 29.59 -29.85
C LYS A 141 -1.77 30.48 -30.79
N GLU A 142 -1.83 31.81 -30.61
CA GLU A 142 -1.07 32.81 -31.37
C GLU A 142 0.44 32.65 -31.06
N GLU A 143 0.80 32.60 -29.81
CA GLU A 143 2.20 32.42 -29.37
C GLU A 143 2.80 31.08 -29.84
N LEU A 144 1.98 30.02 -29.93
CA LEU A 144 2.41 28.77 -30.51
C LEU A 144 2.71 28.84 -32.02
N LYS A 145 2.01 29.75 -32.76
CA LYS A 145 2.34 29.98 -34.16
C LYS A 145 3.66 30.77 -34.33
N GLU A 146 3.85 31.80 -33.51
CA GLU A 146 5.12 32.52 -33.47
C GLU A 146 6.29 31.63 -33.09
N LEU A 147 6.11 30.79 -32.05
CA LEU A 147 7.13 29.82 -31.63
C LEU A 147 7.53 28.87 -32.75
N ARG A 148 6.58 28.40 -33.58
CA ARG A 148 6.88 27.54 -34.73
C ARG A 148 7.81 28.19 -35.75
N VAL A 149 7.69 29.53 -35.96
CA VAL A 149 8.58 30.26 -36.84
C VAL A 149 9.98 30.30 -36.25
N PHE A 150 10.12 30.67 -34.97
CA PHE A 150 11.40 30.68 -34.29
C PHE A 150 12.08 29.30 -34.25
N ILE A 151 11.31 28.23 -34.03
CA ILE A 151 11.86 26.85 -34.07
C ILE A 151 12.32 26.49 -35.48
N LYS A 152 11.55 26.84 -36.51
CA LYS A 152 11.93 26.57 -37.92
C LYS A 152 13.20 27.30 -38.34
N GLU A 153 13.45 28.47 -37.77
CA GLU A 153 14.65 29.27 -37.98
C GLU A 153 15.79 28.89 -37.04
N GLU A 154 15.65 27.84 -36.21
CA GLU A 154 16.62 27.38 -35.21
C GLU A 154 16.99 28.42 -34.15
N ARG A 155 16.19 29.45 -33.98
CA ARG A 155 16.41 30.55 -33.03
C ARG A 155 15.88 30.26 -31.64
N ILE A 156 14.90 29.36 -31.52
CA ILE A 156 14.43 28.79 -30.26
C ILE A 156 14.47 27.28 -30.37
N THR A 157 15.04 26.65 -29.36
CA THR A 157 14.99 25.19 -29.21
C THR A 157 14.15 24.82 -27.98
N GLU A 158 13.48 23.65 -28.05
CA GLU A 158 12.80 23.06 -26.92
C GLU A 158 13.77 22.13 -26.18
N GLU A 159 14.19 22.53 -25.00
CA GLU A 159 15.03 21.71 -24.13
C GLU A 159 14.22 21.06 -23.04
N THR A 160 14.63 19.85 -22.66
CA THR A 160 14.05 19.12 -21.55
C THR A 160 14.94 19.27 -20.34
N ILE A 161 14.48 20.01 -19.33
CA ILE A 161 15.20 20.18 -18.06
C ILE A 161 14.63 19.19 -17.04
N ILE A 162 15.52 18.49 -16.33
CA ILE A 162 15.13 17.61 -15.24
C ILE A 162 15.06 18.44 -13.95
N LYS A 163 13.85 18.55 -13.38
CA LYS A 163 13.66 19.12 -12.04
C LYS A 163 13.81 18.00 -11.00
N GLN A 164 14.79 18.09 -10.13
CA GLN A 164 14.82 17.30 -8.92
C GLN A 164 13.72 17.81 -7.95
N HIS A 165 12.84 16.93 -7.49
CA HIS A 165 11.65 17.29 -6.69
C HIS A 165 11.95 17.68 -5.24
N THR A 166 13.10 17.28 -4.68
CA THR A 166 13.46 17.62 -3.31
C THR A 166 14.97 17.79 -3.18
N ALA A 167 15.35 19.03 -2.96
CA ALA A 167 16.61 19.27 -2.26
C ALA A 167 16.40 18.95 -0.77
N PRO A 168 17.43 18.49 -0.04
CA PRO A 168 17.40 18.45 1.41
C PRO A 168 16.90 19.79 1.94
N LYS A 169 16.05 19.77 2.98
CA LYS A 169 15.59 21.01 3.56
C LYS A 169 16.77 21.72 4.19
N LYS A 170 17.15 22.86 3.63
CA LYS A 170 18.21 23.70 4.22
C LYS A 170 17.61 24.69 5.19
N ALA A 171 18.30 24.92 6.29
CA ALA A 171 18.01 25.99 7.22
C ALA A 171 19.27 26.74 7.58
N LEU A 172 19.06 28.00 7.88
CA LEU A 172 20.15 28.88 8.32
C LEU A 172 20.58 28.50 9.73
N ALA A 173 21.86 28.24 9.90
CA ALA A 173 22.51 27.98 11.16
C ALA A 173 23.67 28.95 11.37
N VAL A 174 24.13 29.07 12.59
CA VAL A 174 25.24 29.93 12.97
C VAL A 174 26.26 29.15 13.81
N TYR A 175 27.52 29.51 13.68
CA TYR A 175 28.60 28.98 14.49
C TYR A 175 29.58 30.07 14.83
N ALA A 176 30.29 29.95 15.97
CA ALA A 176 31.30 30.87 16.40
C ALA A 176 32.59 30.70 15.58
N ILE A 177 33.18 31.79 15.16
CA ILE A 177 34.43 31.82 14.39
C ILE A 177 35.59 32.43 15.14
N VAL A 178 35.38 32.86 16.40
CA VAL A 178 36.36 33.41 17.33
C VAL A 178 36.25 32.74 18.70
N ASP A 179 37.34 32.67 19.42
CA ASP A 179 37.36 32.00 20.73
C ASP A 179 36.96 32.95 21.88
N ASP A 180 37.09 34.26 21.72
CA ASP A 180 36.76 35.26 22.76
C ASP A 180 36.19 36.53 22.13
N VAL A 181 35.31 37.24 22.91
CA VAL A 181 34.60 38.42 22.43
C VAL A 181 34.57 39.49 23.51
N ASN A 182 34.77 40.73 23.11
CA ASN A 182 34.57 41.86 24.00
C ASN A 182 33.14 42.41 23.87
N LEU A 183 32.26 41.95 24.75
CA LEU A 183 30.81 42.31 24.81
C LEU A 183 30.38 42.70 26.22
N GLU A 184 31.27 43.29 27.05
CA GLU A 184 31.02 43.69 28.45
C GLU A 184 29.75 44.55 28.60
N ASN A 185 29.43 45.39 27.60
CA ASN A 185 28.26 46.27 27.61
C ASN A 185 27.00 45.66 26.94
N ALA A 186 27.06 44.40 26.54
CA ALA A 186 25.95 43.70 25.84
C ALA A 186 25.72 42.28 26.38
N PRO A 187 25.27 42.14 27.63
CA PRO A 187 25.22 40.84 28.33
C PRO A 187 24.42 39.77 27.58
N LYS A 188 23.31 40.13 26.92
CA LYS A 188 22.52 39.17 26.13
C LYS A 188 23.24 38.72 24.86
N GLN A 189 24.10 39.55 24.26
CA GLN A 189 24.92 39.13 23.10
C GLN A 189 26.04 38.21 23.57
N LEU A 190 26.59 38.44 24.72
CA LEU A 190 27.64 37.61 25.30
C LEU A 190 27.09 36.20 25.65
N GLU A 191 25.94 36.15 26.28
CA GLU A 191 25.24 34.89 26.59
C GLU A 191 24.96 34.09 25.33
N LEU A 192 24.38 34.72 24.32
CA LEU A 192 24.11 34.11 23.03
C LEU A 192 25.40 33.59 22.32
N PHE A 193 26.49 34.39 22.39
CA PHE A 193 27.74 33.99 21.80
C PHE A 193 28.30 32.72 22.43
N TYR A 194 28.37 32.65 23.76
CA TYR A 194 28.87 31.46 24.44
C TYR A 194 27.96 30.25 24.28
N GLU A 195 26.66 30.46 24.14
CA GLU A 195 25.76 29.36 23.80
C GLU A 195 26.02 28.80 22.40
N ILE A 196 26.27 29.66 21.40
CA ILE A 196 26.63 29.21 20.03
C ILE A 196 28.02 28.55 20.04
N GLN A 197 28.98 29.08 20.79
CA GLN A 197 30.35 28.56 20.89
C GLN A 197 30.41 27.20 21.58
N ALA A 198 29.58 26.97 22.59
CA ALA A 198 29.50 25.69 23.31
C ALA A 198 28.90 24.57 22.51
N ALA A 199 28.24 24.89 21.39
CA ALA A 199 27.64 23.88 20.52
C ALA A 199 28.70 23.19 19.65
N SER A 200 28.71 21.86 19.62
CA SER A 200 29.61 21.05 18.78
C SER A 200 29.29 21.12 17.29
N GLU A 201 28.09 21.59 16.92
CA GLU A 201 27.60 21.73 15.54
C GLU A 201 26.95 23.11 15.35
N PRO A 202 26.83 23.59 14.07
CA PRO A 202 26.17 24.87 13.79
C PRO A 202 24.76 24.94 14.37
N THR A 203 24.46 25.94 15.16
CA THR A 203 23.17 26.09 15.85
C THR A 203 22.12 26.72 14.93
N LEU A 204 20.99 26.07 14.79
CA LEU A 204 19.90 26.55 13.94
C LEU A 204 19.30 27.86 14.44
N MET A 205 19.09 28.82 13.55
CA MET A 205 18.46 30.12 13.85
C MET A 205 17.11 29.97 14.56
N ARG A 206 16.30 28.98 14.18
CA ARG A 206 15.00 28.73 14.82
C ARG A 206 15.13 28.29 16.27
N ASN A 207 16.14 27.45 16.59
CA ASN A 207 16.35 26.97 17.95
C ASN A 207 16.71 28.12 18.88
N LEU A 208 17.50 29.08 18.39
CA LEU A 208 17.82 30.31 19.13
C LEU A 208 16.59 31.16 19.33
N THR A 209 15.70 31.28 18.31
CA THR A 209 14.44 32.01 18.44
C THR A 209 13.49 31.37 19.45
N GLU A 210 13.37 30.03 19.44
CA GLU A 210 12.57 29.27 20.40
C GLU A 210 13.09 29.43 21.85
N ARG A 211 14.39 29.64 22.03
CA ARG A 211 15.02 29.96 23.35
C ARG A 211 14.93 31.42 23.75
N GLY A 212 14.28 32.26 22.94
CA GLY A 212 14.00 33.67 23.24
C GLY A 212 15.03 34.65 22.67
N TYR A 213 16.00 34.23 21.92
CA TYR A 213 16.93 35.12 21.23
C TYR A 213 16.35 35.70 19.94
N SER A 214 16.36 37.02 19.82
CA SER A 214 15.85 37.66 18.61
C SER A 214 16.83 37.52 17.43
N ASN A 215 16.30 37.45 16.19
CA ASN A 215 17.11 37.47 15.00
C ASN A 215 18.01 38.72 14.87
N HIS A 216 17.62 39.83 15.55
CA HIS A 216 18.43 41.04 15.62
C HIS A 216 19.74 40.79 16.38
N LEU A 217 19.69 40.13 17.53
CA LEU A 217 20.89 39.80 18.32
C LEU A 217 21.87 38.94 17.54
N VAL A 218 21.36 37.93 16.84
CA VAL A 218 22.19 37.06 15.98
C VAL A 218 22.81 37.85 14.80
N ASN A 219 22.05 38.75 14.19
CA ASN A 219 22.54 39.60 13.10
C ASN A 219 23.62 40.59 13.58
N GLU A 220 23.51 41.09 14.81
CA GLU A 220 24.56 41.96 15.38
C GLU A 220 25.87 41.21 15.66
N LEU A 221 25.81 39.97 16.19
CA LEU A 221 27.00 39.14 16.34
C LEU A 221 27.64 38.82 15.01
N TYR A 222 26.83 38.55 13.99
CA TYR A 222 27.30 38.32 12.61
C TYR A 222 28.00 39.55 11.99
N LYS A 223 27.37 40.75 12.13
CA LYS A 223 27.97 42.01 11.66
C LYS A 223 29.28 42.32 12.35
N LYS A 224 29.43 41.98 13.62
CA LYS A 224 30.68 42.14 14.38
C LYS A 224 31.74 41.12 14.06
N GLY A 225 31.44 40.14 13.21
CA GLY A 225 32.40 39.09 12.80
C GLY A 225 32.70 38.05 13.89
N TYR A 226 31.79 37.87 14.87
CA TYR A 226 31.97 36.89 15.94
C TYR A 226 31.43 35.52 15.58
N ILE A 227 30.42 35.48 14.71
CA ILE A 227 29.75 34.27 14.25
C ILE A 227 29.62 34.30 12.72
N GLU A 228 29.52 33.14 12.10
CA GLU A 228 29.24 32.98 10.68
C GLU A 228 27.92 32.25 10.47
N LYS A 229 27.25 32.55 9.33
CA LYS A 229 26.02 31.94 8.92
C LYS A 229 26.29 30.88 7.86
N THR A 230 25.78 29.70 8.08
CA THR A 230 25.87 28.59 7.12
C THR A 230 24.48 27.99 6.86
N GLU A 231 24.30 27.38 5.71
CA GLU A 231 23.13 26.57 5.44
C GLU A 231 23.42 25.12 5.84
N VAL A 232 22.69 24.60 6.80
CA VAL A 232 22.76 23.21 7.21
C VAL A 232 21.51 22.45 6.74
N GLU A 233 21.70 21.21 6.36
CA GLU A 233 20.60 20.34 6.01
C GLU A 233 19.80 19.96 7.28
N ILE A 234 18.48 20.05 7.19
CA ILE A 234 17.57 19.64 8.25
C ILE A 234 16.76 18.45 7.80
N GLU A 235 16.82 17.40 8.55
CA GLU A 235 15.91 16.26 8.38
C GLU A 235 14.49 16.61 8.82
N ARG A 236 13.52 16.18 8.02
CA ARG A 236 12.09 16.24 8.32
C ARG A 236 11.73 14.99 9.11
N ASP A 237 11.99 14.99 10.42
CA ASP A 237 11.58 13.89 11.28
C ASP A 237 10.15 14.13 11.78
N PRO A 238 9.17 13.32 11.37
CA PRO A 238 7.78 13.45 11.82
C PRO A 238 7.60 13.16 13.32
N PHE A 239 8.62 12.60 13.98
CA PHE A 239 8.61 12.21 15.39
C PHE A 239 9.51 13.08 16.28
N LYS A 240 10.18 14.10 15.76
CA LYS A 240 11.20 14.92 16.46
C LYS A 240 10.73 15.51 17.79
N ASN A 241 9.44 15.78 17.95
CA ASN A 241 8.87 16.38 19.16
C ASN A 241 8.21 15.37 20.10
N LYS A 242 8.33 14.05 19.82
CA LYS A 242 7.76 13.00 20.67
C LYS A 242 8.88 12.39 21.51
N VAL A 243 8.68 12.40 22.82
CA VAL A 243 9.54 11.67 23.76
C VAL A 243 9.01 10.25 23.85
N PHE A 244 9.87 9.27 23.59
CA PHE A 244 9.53 7.85 23.69
C PHE A 244 10.10 7.30 24.99
N GLU A 245 9.23 6.78 25.85
CA GLU A 245 9.69 5.99 27.00
C GLU A 245 10.25 4.66 26.52
N ALA A 246 11.41 4.26 27.05
CA ALA A 246 12.05 3.01 26.66
C ALA A 246 11.18 1.80 27.03
N ASP A 247 10.77 1.02 26.03
CA ASP A 247 10.03 -0.23 26.24
C ASP A 247 10.99 -1.34 26.70
N LYS A 248 10.58 -2.10 27.73
CA LYS A 248 11.37 -3.22 28.24
C LYS A 248 10.94 -4.52 27.60
N LYS A 249 11.92 -5.36 27.29
CA LYS A 249 11.70 -6.73 26.82
C LYS A 249 10.77 -7.49 27.78
N LYS A 250 9.63 -7.99 27.26
CA LYS A 250 8.67 -8.78 28.04
C LYS A 250 9.09 -10.25 28.06
N ALA A 251 8.83 -10.93 29.17
CA ALA A 251 9.03 -12.37 29.23
C ALA A 251 8.04 -13.07 28.29
N LEU A 252 8.54 -13.98 27.46
CA LEU A 252 7.72 -14.82 26.61
C LEU A 252 7.11 -15.97 27.41
N ASN A 253 5.87 -16.33 27.11
CA ASN A 253 5.29 -17.57 27.60
C ASN A 253 5.89 -18.79 26.84
N ALA A 254 5.55 -20.02 27.26
CA ALA A 254 6.15 -21.21 26.69
C ALA A 254 5.93 -21.35 25.17
N GLU A 255 4.71 -21.08 24.65
CA GLU A 255 4.40 -21.13 23.22
C GLU A 255 5.17 -20.05 22.44
N GLN A 256 5.19 -18.84 22.95
CA GLN A 256 5.93 -17.73 22.35
C GLN A 256 7.43 -18.02 22.32
N GLN A 257 7.98 -18.60 23.41
CA GLN A 257 9.40 -18.92 23.51
C GLN A 257 9.80 -20.02 22.53
N GLU A 258 8.98 -21.06 22.38
CA GLU A 258 9.23 -22.15 21.42
C GLU A 258 9.25 -21.62 19.98
N ASN A 259 8.23 -20.84 19.61
CA ASN A 259 8.12 -20.24 18.28
C ASN A 259 9.27 -19.24 18.00
N PHE A 260 9.60 -18.41 18.99
CA PHE A 260 10.74 -17.50 18.91
C PHE A 260 12.06 -18.25 18.70
N ASN A 261 12.28 -19.37 19.38
CA ASN A 261 13.51 -20.15 19.23
C ASN A 261 13.67 -20.69 17.82
N GLN A 262 12.59 -21.13 17.15
CA GLN A 262 12.63 -21.59 15.76
C GLN A 262 12.99 -20.45 14.80
N ILE A 263 12.37 -19.26 14.99
CA ILE A 263 12.69 -18.07 14.18
C ILE A 263 14.15 -17.66 14.42
N LYS A 264 14.58 -17.59 15.69
CA LYS A 264 15.95 -17.27 16.05
C LYS A 264 16.96 -18.22 15.40
N GLN A 265 16.72 -19.53 15.45
CA GLN A 265 17.58 -20.52 14.80
C GLN A 265 17.73 -20.26 13.31
N SER A 266 16.65 -19.88 12.61
CA SER A 266 16.68 -19.56 11.17
C SER A 266 17.48 -18.28 10.88
N ILE A 267 17.34 -17.24 11.74
CA ILE A 267 18.13 -16.00 11.64
C ILE A 267 19.62 -16.32 11.81
N ASP A 268 19.97 -17.02 12.88
CA ASP A 268 21.36 -17.36 13.21
C ASP A 268 22.03 -18.24 12.14
N ALA A 269 21.25 -19.16 11.55
CA ALA A 269 21.71 -20.07 10.50
C ALA A 269 21.66 -19.48 9.08
N ARG A 270 21.19 -18.24 8.90
CA ARG A 270 21.02 -17.61 7.60
C ARG A 270 20.19 -18.48 6.62
N GLN A 271 19.01 -18.90 7.05
CA GLN A 271 18.08 -19.70 6.25
C GLN A 271 16.90 -18.85 5.77
N ASP A 272 16.46 -19.08 4.55
CA ASP A 272 15.31 -18.42 3.92
C ASP A 272 13.97 -19.13 4.22
N ASP A 273 13.84 -19.62 5.46
CA ASP A 273 12.62 -20.25 5.93
C ASP A 273 11.43 -19.29 5.90
N ILE A 274 10.25 -19.83 5.60
CA ILE A 274 8.99 -19.08 5.67
C ILE A 274 8.17 -19.63 6.81
N PHE A 275 7.95 -18.82 7.83
CA PHE A 275 7.12 -19.15 8.97
C PHE A 275 5.73 -18.54 8.81
N LEU A 276 4.68 -19.32 9.06
CA LEU A 276 3.32 -18.83 9.27
C LEU A 276 3.05 -18.80 10.78
N LEU A 277 3.08 -17.62 11.39
CA LEU A 277 2.76 -17.42 12.79
C LEU A 277 1.26 -17.20 12.96
N HIS A 278 0.51 -18.29 13.13
CA HIS A 278 -0.92 -18.30 13.41
C HIS A 278 -1.16 -18.10 14.90
N GLY A 279 -1.60 -16.92 15.29
CA GLY A 279 -1.83 -16.62 16.70
C GLY A 279 -3.11 -15.83 16.90
N ILE A 280 -3.96 -16.28 17.81
CA ILE A 280 -5.22 -15.59 18.12
C ILE A 280 -4.98 -14.12 18.49
N THR A 281 -6.02 -13.31 18.41
CA THR A 281 -5.93 -11.88 18.82
C THR A 281 -5.53 -11.81 20.29
N GLY A 282 -4.52 -10.97 20.59
CA GLY A 282 -3.98 -10.83 21.95
C GLY A 282 -3.00 -11.93 22.36
N SER A 283 -2.59 -12.83 21.47
CA SER A 283 -1.56 -13.87 21.76
C SER A 283 -0.14 -13.33 21.93
N GLY A 284 0.09 -12.05 21.64
CA GLY A 284 1.41 -11.42 21.79
C GLY A 284 2.35 -11.59 20.59
N LYS A 285 1.85 -11.86 19.39
CA LYS A 285 2.65 -11.92 18.13
C LYS A 285 3.67 -10.79 18.02
N THR A 286 3.26 -9.55 18.34
CA THR A 286 4.14 -8.38 18.24
C THR A 286 5.37 -8.48 19.13
N GLU A 287 5.28 -9.08 20.33
CA GLU A 287 6.45 -9.26 21.18
C GLU A 287 7.43 -10.29 20.60
N VAL A 288 6.92 -11.33 19.95
CA VAL A 288 7.76 -12.30 19.20
C VAL A 288 8.50 -11.59 18.08
N TYR A 289 7.82 -10.69 17.33
CA TYR A 289 8.46 -9.89 16.28
C TYR A 289 9.56 -8.98 16.83
N LEU A 290 9.27 -8.23 17.91
CA LEU A 290 10.24 -7.34 18.53
C LEU A 290 11.50 -8.09 18.95
N GLN A 291 11.33 -9.28 19.57
CA GLN A 291 12.48 -10.10 20.01
C GLN A 291 13.23 -10.75 18.84
N ALA A 292 12.55 -11.12 17.76
CA ALA A 292 13.20 -11.63 16.55
C ALA A 292 14.03 -10.52 15.84
N ILE A 293 13.51 -9.29 15.80
CA ILE A 293 14.25 -8.11 15.31
C ILE A 293 15.48 -7.85 16.18
N ASP A 294 15.35 -7.92 17.53
CA ASP A 294 16.49 -7.79 18.46
C ASP A 294 17.62 -8.74 18.09
N VAL A 295 17.32 -10.02 17.77
CA VAL A 295 18.31 -11.01 17.37
C VAL A 295 19.00 -10.60 16.07
N ALA A 296 18.26 -10.19 15.05
CA ALA A 296 18.83 -9.75 13.79
C ALA A 296 19.79 -8.55 14.00
N LEU A 297 19.38 -7.57 14.81
CA LEU A 297 20.22 -6.41 15.13
C LEU A 297 21.49 -6.79 15.90
N GLN A 298 21.41 -7.74 16.85
CA GLN A 298 22.57 -8.25 17.58
C GLN A 298 23.57 -8.98 16.67
N ASN A 299 23.08 -9.61 15.60
CA ASN A 299 23.89 -10.25 14.58
C ASN A 299 24.46 -9.25 13.54
N GLY A 300 24.25 -7.94 13.74
CA GLY A 300 24.68 -6.89 12.79
C GLY A 300 23.84 -6.88 11.50
N GLN A 301 22.61 -7.43 11.56
CA GLN A 301 21.69 -7.51 10.43
C GLN A 301 20.60 -6.45 10.54
N GLU A 302 19.78 -6.37 9.51
CA GLU A 302 18.71 -5.38 9.35
C GLU A 302 17.35 -6.07 9.28
N ALA A 303 16.27 -5.33 9.55
CA ALA A 303 14.93 -5.89 9.62
C ALA A 303 13.89 -5.05 8.87
N ILE A 304 13.00 -5.72 8.15
CA ILE A 304 11.80 -5.12 7.55
C ILE A 304 10.56 -5.64 8.27
N LEU A 305 9.70 -4.71 8.72
CA LEU A 305 8.35 -5.02 9.16
C LEU A 305 7.33 -4.35 8.25
N LEU A 306 6.48 -5.17 7.64
CA LEU A 306 5.31 -4.70 6.91
C LEU A 306 4.09 -4.79 7.81
N VAL A 307 3.31 -3.72 7.84
CA VAL A 307 2.00 -3.65 8.50
C VAL A 307 0.97 -3.09 7.52
N PRO A 308 -0.31 -3.47 7.62
CA PRO A 308 -1.35 -2.84 6.81
C PRO A 308 -1.37 -1.32 7.04
N GLU A 309 -1.58 -0.54 5.99
CA GLU A 309 -1.51 0.92 6.05
C GLU A 309 -2.41 1.53 7.14
N ILE A 310 -3.60 0.96 7.30
CA ILE A 310 -4.57 1.38 8.33
C ILE A 310 -4.20 0.90 9.74
N SER A 311 -3.30 -0.07 9.88
CA SER A 311 -2.77 -0.55 11.16
C SER A 311 -1.49 0.17 11.58
N LEU A 312 -0.88 0.95 10.66
CA LEU A 312 0.28 1.77 10.96
C LEU A 312 -0.14 3.04 11.72
N THR A 313 -0.66 2.81 12.92
CA THR A 313 -1.07 3.87 13.83
C THR A 313 0.15 4.51 14.49
N PRO A 314 0.03 5.76 14.99
CA PRO A 314 1.07 6.35 15.83
C PRO A 314 1.46 5.46 17.02
N GLN A 315 0.52 4.71 17.59
CA GLN A 315 0.78 3.75 18.68
C GLN A 315 1.73 2.64 18.26
N MET A 316 1.57 2.07 17.07
CA MET A 316 2.46 1.04 16.53
C MET A 316 3.88 1.62 16.31
N ALA A 317 3.98 2.75 15.62
CA ALA A 317 5.27 3.42 15.40
C ALA A 317 5.95 3.78 16.73
N ASN A 318 5.20 4.30 17.71
CA ASN A 318 5.71 4.61 19.03
C ASN A 318 6.27 3.38 19.73
N ARG A 319 5.59 2.22 19.69
CA ARG A 319 6.03 0.98 20.32
C ARG A 319 7.39 0.52 19.80
N PHE A 320 7.62 0.61 18.49
CA PHE A 320 8.90 0.23 17.90
C PHE A 320 9.99 1.28 18.16
N LYS A 321 9.64 2.57 18.10
CA LYS A 321 10.58 3.63 18.47
C LYS A 321 10.96 3.59 19.96
N SER A 322 10.02 3.23 20.85
CA SER A 322 10.31 2.99 22.28
C SER A 322 11.26 1.82 22.50
N ARG A 323 11.25 0.80 21.60
CA ARG A 323 12.12 -0.38 21.72
C ARG A 323 13.49 -0.19 21.11
N PHE A 324 13.57 0.42 19.92
CA PHE A 324 14.76 0.48 19.08
C PHE A 324 15.29 1.90 18.86
N GLY A 325 14.61 2.93 19.38
CA GLY A 325 15.07 4.33 19.29
C GLY A 325 15.22 4.84 17.86
N ASP A 326 16.38 5.39 17.59
CA ASP A 326 16.72 5.99 16.28
C ASP A 326 17.04 4.95 15.20
N ASP A 327 17.27 3.70 15.56
CA ASP A 327 17.45 2.60 14.61
C ASP A 327 16.19 2.33 13.74
N VAL A 328 15.04 3.00 14.01
CA VAL A 328 13.77 2.78 13.30
C VAL A 328 13.48 3.89 12.31
N ALA A 329 13.32 3.52 11.05
CA ALA A 329 12.69 4.34 10.00
C ALA A 329 11.22 3.93 9.80
N VAL A 330 10.31 4.93 9.65
CA VAL A 330 8.87 4.69 9.47
C VAL A 330 8.44 5.19 8.09
N LEU A 331 7.94 4.29 7.23
CA LEU A 331 7.57 4.57 5.85
C LEU A 331 6.08 4.30 5.59
N HIS A 332 5.27 5.37 5.45
CA HIS A 332 3.83 5.24 5.16
C HIS A 332 3.31 6.34 4.22
N SER A 333 2.09 6.13 3.68
CA SER A 333 1.48 7.06 2.71
C SER A 333 1.22 8.46 3.27
N GLY A 334 0.93 8.58 4.56
CA GLY A 334 0.67 9.86 5.24
C GLY A 334 1.88 10.78 5.38
N LEU A 335 3.10 10.31 5.12
CA LEU A 335 4.29 11.15 5.07
C LEU A 335 4.31 11.98 3.78
N SER A 336 4.77 13.22 3.88
CA SER A 336 5.08 14.05 2.71
C SER A 336 6.21 13.43 1.88
N PRO A 337 6.34 13.76 0.58
CA PRO A 337 7.43 13.27 -0.24
C PRO A 337 8.84 13.52 0.34
N GLY A 338 9.01 14.66 1.03
CA GLY A 338 10.26 15.00 1.69
C GLY A 338 10.53 14.16 2.93
N GLU A 339 9.52 13.92 3.79
CA GLU A 339 9.65 13.04 4.95
C GLU A 339 9.97 11.60 4.52
N LYS A 340 9.28 11.08 3.47
CA LYS A 340 9.58 9.75 2.90
C LYS A 340 11.02 9.64 2.40
N TYR A 341 11.52 10.69 1.76
CA TYR A 341 12.90 10.72 1.28
C TYR A 341 13.89 10.73 2.43
N ASP A 342 13.65 11.53 3.47
CA ASP A 342 14.54 11.62 4.62
C ASP A 342 14.57 10.29 5.41
N GLU A 343 13.43 9.62 5.61
CA GLU A 343 13.35 8.28 6.23
C GLU A 343 14.04 7.20 5.35
N TRP A 344 13.84 7.24 4.03
CA TRP A 344 14.53 6.36 3.09
C TRP A 344 16.05 6.57 3.14
N ARG A 345 16.49 7.83 3.24
CA ARG A 345 17.93 8.18 3.33
C ARG A 345 18.56 7.66 4.61
N LYS A 346 17.85 7.72 5.76
CA LYS A 346 18.33 7.12 7.02
C LYS A 346 18.67 5.64 6.86
N ILE A 347 17.85 4.91 6.13
CA ILE A 347 18.09 3.48 5.84
C ILE A 347 19.32 3.35 4.92
N LYS A 348 19.36 4.10 3.82
CA LYS A 348 20.43 4.03 2.83
C LYS A 348 21.81 4.38 3.40
N GLU A 349 21.86 5.29 4.36
CA GLU A 349 23.08 5.71 5.06
C GLU A 349 23.42 4.81 6.27
N GLY A 350 22.67 3.74 6.52
CA GLY A 350 22.90 2.81 7.62
C GLY A 350 22.58 3.39 9.01
N ARG A 351 21.89 4.53 9.08
CA ARG A 351 21.48 5.18 10.35
C ARG A 351 20.21 4.57 10.96
N ALA A 352 19.45 3.85 10.16
CA ALA A 352 18.32 3.05 10.62
C ALA A 352 18.48 1.63 10.11
N ARG A 353 18.40 0.66 11.02
CA ARG A 353 18.55 -0.78 10.73
C ARG A 353 17.21 -1.54 10.78
N VAL A 354 16.14 -0.88 11.18
CA VAL A 354 14.78 -1.41 11.18
C VAL A 354 13.89 -0.48 10.38
N SER A 355 13.11 -1.03 9.47
CA SER A 355 12.07 -0.25 8.79
C SER A 355 10.69 -0.80 9.09
N ILE A 356 9.75 0.11 9.39
CA ILE A 356 8.34 -0.20 9.57
C ILE A 356 7.54 0.56 8.53
N GLY A 357 6.65 -0.13 7.85
CA GLY A 357 5.84 0.56 6.86
C GLY A 357 4.76 -0.29 6.22
N ALA A 358 4.03 0.35 5.32
CA ALA A 358 3.03 -0.31 4.49
C ALA A 358 3.69 -1.14 3.38
N ARG A 359 2.90 -1.69 2.47
CA ARG A 359 3.35 -2.55 1.36
C ARG A 359 4.65 -2.11 0.68
N SER A 360 4.80 -0.81 0.37
CA SER A 360 5.99 -0.29 -0.33
C SER A 360 7.28 -0.34 0.50
N ASN A 361 7.18 -0.51 1.83
CA ASN A 361 8.34 -0.68 2.70
C ASN A 361 9.15 -1.95 2.38
N ILE A 362 8.57 -2.90 1.64
CA ILE A 362 9.30 -4.08 1.16
C ILE A 362 10.50 -3.70 0.27
N PHE A 363 10.55 -2.49 -0.25
CA PHE A 363 11.65 -1.96 -1.06
C PHE A 363 12.66 -1.10 -0.26
N ALA A 364 12.60 -1.13 1.07
CA ALA A 364 13.62 -0.47 1.90
C ALA A 364 15.04 -0.89 1.47
N PRO A 365 15.98 0.07 1.26
CA PRO A 365 17.27 -0.18 0.60
C PRO A 365 18.31 -0.77 1.56
N PHE A 366 17.92 -1.78 2.32
CA PHE A 366 18.83 -2.56 3.17
C PHE A 366 19.76 -3.45 2.35
N GLU A 367 20.97 -3.66 2.85
CA GLU A 367 22.00 -4.47 2.18
C GLU A 367 22.31 -5.79 2.92
N ASN A 368 21.91 -5.92 4.19
CA ASN A 368 22.16 -7.10 5.03
C ASN A 368 20.94 -7.53 5.82
N LEU A 369 19.85 -7.87 5.14
CA LEU A 369 18.62 -8.30 5.80
C LEU A 369 18.83 -9.57 6.61
N GLY A 370 18.33 -9.56 7.86
CA GLY A 370 18.30 -10.69 8.77
C GLY A 370 16.90 -11.27 8.97
N ILE A 371 15.84 -10.48 8.75
CA ILE A 371 14.45 -10.92 8.88
C ILE A 371 13.50 -10.01 8.11
N ILE A 372 12.45 -10.61 7.54
CA ILE A 372 11.32 -9.89 6.97
C ILE A 372 10.05 -10.35 7.69
N ILE A 373 9.30 -9.43 8.28
CA ILE A 373 8.06 -9.72 8.99
C ILE A 373 6.90 -9.07 8.24
N ILE A 374 5.81 -9.79 8.05
CA ILE A 374 4.58 -9.28 7.43
C ILE A 374 3.44 -9.59 8.41
N ASP A 375 2.98 -8.55 9.10
CA ASP A 375 1.86 -8.68 10.04
C ASP A 375 0.53 -8.59 9.29
N GLU A 376 -0.49 -9.28 9.79
CA GLU A 376 -1.81 -9.43 9.14
C GLU A 376 -1.66 -9.83 7.65
N GLU A 377 -0.91 -10.92 7.37
CA GLU A 377 -0.50 -11.34 6.03
C GLU A 377 -1.66 -11.53 5.03
N HIS A 378 -2.86 -11.81 5.57
CA HIS A 378 -4.09 -12.01 4.81
C HIS A 378 -4.65 -10.73 4.17
N GLU A 379 -4.06 -9.57 4.50
CA GLU A 379 -4.57 -8.28 4.04
C GLU A 379 -4.40 -8.06 2.53
N THR A 380 -5.51 -7.73 1.88
CA THR A 380 -5.53 -7.50 0.42
C THR A 380 -4.69 -6.29 -0.02
N THR A 381 -4.36 -5.38 0.91
CA THR A 381 -3.55 -4.18 0.66
C THR A 381 -2.09 -4.51 0.34
N TYR A 382 -1.62 -5.71 0.60
CA TYR A 382 -0.29 -6.18 0.20
C TYR A 382 -0.17 -6.48 -1.30
N LYS A 383 -1.28 -6.59 -2.03
CA LYS A 383 -1.32 -6.58 -3.50
C LYS A 383 -1.48 -5.16 -4.03
N GLN A 384 -0.67 -4.76 -5.01
CA GLN A 384 -0.81 -3.49 -5.69
C GLN A 384 -1.85 -3.56 -6.81
N ASN A 385 -2.85 -2.66 -6.79
CA ASN A 385 -3.90 -2.61 -7.81
C ASN A 385 -3.49 -1.85 -9.07
N GLU A 386 -2.46 -1.02 -8.97
CA GLU A 386 -1.86 -0.28 -10.09
C GLU A 386 -0.59 -1.00 -10.58
N ARG A 387 -0.15 -0.68 -11.78
CA ARG A 387 1.11 -1.23 -12.31
C ARG A 387 2.31 -0.74 -11.50
N PRO A 388 3.27 -1.62 -11.24
CA PRO A 388 3.28 -3.08 -11.40
C PRO A 388 2.37 -3.74 -10.36
N HIS A 389 1.64 -4.80 -10.77
CA HIS A 389 0.67 -5.51 -9.91
C HIS A 389 1.35 -6.49 -8.95
N TYR A 390 2.40 -6.07 -8.24
CA TYR A 390 3.15 -6.96 -7.35
C TYR A 390 2.39 -7.27 -6.05
N HIS A 391 2.74 -8.38 -5.43
CA HIS A 391 2.31 -8.77 -4.10
C HIS A 391 3.51 -8.75 -3.14
N ALA A 392 3.41 -8.02 -2.02
CA ALA A 392 4.55 -7.84 -1.11
C ALA A 392 5.11 -9.15 -0.55
N VAL A 393 4.26 -10.16 -0.29
CA VAL A 393 4.71 -11.49 0.16
C VAL A 393 5.58 -12.17 -0.91
N GLU A 394 5.20 -12.08 -2.19
CA GLU A 394 6.00 -12.69 -3.27
C GLU A 394 7.34 -11.95 -3.45
N VAL A 395 7.33 -10.63 -3.33
CA VAL A 395 8.58 -9.82 -3.31
C VAL A 395 9.46 -10.18 -2.11
N ALA A 396 8.85 -10.34 -0.92
CA ALA A 396 9.57 -10.76 0.28
C ALA A 396 10.30 -12.08 0.09
N LYS A 397 9.67 -13.06 -0.60
CA LYS A 397 10.32 -14.36 -0.89
C LYS A 397 11.57 -14.23 -1.75
N VAL A 398 11.54 -13.34 -2.74
CA VAL A 398 12.72 -13.09 -3.58
C VAL A 398 13.83 -12.44 -2.75
N ARG A 399 13.49 -11.42 -1.95
CA ARG A 399 14.44 -10.75 -1.06
C ARG A 399 15.02 -11.68 0.00
N ALA A 400 14.18 -12.50 0.63
CA ALA A 400 14.59 -13.46 1.64
C ALA A 400 15.58 -14.50 1.08
N LYS A 401 15.33 -15.00 -0.12
CA LYS A 401 16.24 -15.92 -0.82
C LYS A 401 17.58 -15.25 -1.14
N TYR A 402 17.58 -14.01 -1.61
CA TYR A 402 18.80 -13.26 -1.91
C TYR A 402 19.63 -13.03 -0.65
N ASN A 403 19.00 -12.57 0.43
CA ASN A 403 19.68 -12.23 1.69
C ASN A 403 19.89 -13.45 2.62
N ARG A 404 19.33 -14.61 2.29
CA ARG A 404 19.31 -15.82 3.15
C ARG A 404 18.79 -15.48 4.54
N CYS A 405 17.57 -14.97 4.61
CA CYS A 405 16.93 -14.60 5.87
C CYS A 405 15.50 -15.11 5.94
N PRO A 406 14.97 -15.41 7.14
CA PRO A 406 13.61 -15.89 7.28
C PRO A 406 12.56 -14.81 7.01
N ILE A 407 11.36 -15.29 6.62
CA ILE A 407 10.12 -14.51 6.58
C ILE A 407 9.19 -15.00 7.68
N VAL A 408 8.58 -14.07 8.41
CA VAL A 408 7.50 -14.37 9.35
C VAL A 408 6.21 -13.73 8.85
N LEU A 409 5.25 -14.57 8.47
CA LEU A 409 3.90 -14.18 8.08
C LEU A 409 3.01 -14.31 9.30
N GLY A 410 2.56 -13.20 9.88
CA GLY A 410 1.73 -13.22 11.09
C GLY A 410 0.28 -12.95 10.80
N SER A 411 -0.63 -13.73 11.38
CA SER A 411 -2.07 -13.49 11.30
C SER A 411 -2.83 -14.20 12.44
N ALA A 412 -3.98 -13.64 12.81
CA ALA A 412 -4.97 -14.34 13.61
C ALA A 412 -5.92 -15.18 12.73
N THR A 413 -6.09 -14.79 11.50
CA THR A 413 -6.93 -15.42 10.49
C THR A 413 -6.14 -15.53 9.18
N PRO A 414 -5.18 -16.44 9.08
CA PRO A 414 -4.35 -16.60 7.90
C PRO A 414 -5.17 -16.72 6.62
N SER A 415 -4.61 -16.28 5.50
CA SER A 415 -5.23 -16.55 4.20
C SER A 415 -5.27 -18.06 3.93
N ILE A 416 -6.32 -18.52 3.26
CA ILE A 416 -6.49 -19.94 2.91
C ILE A 416 -5.27 -20.45 2.14
N GLU A 417 -4.72 -19.63 1.26
CA GLU A 417 -3.53 -19.97 0.47
C GLU A 417 -2.26 -20.16 1.35
N SER A 418 -2.06 -19.28 2.34
CA SER A 418 -0.92 -19.38 3.27
C SER A 418 -1.04 -20.57 4.21
N TYR A 419 -2.24 -20.80 4.75
CA TYR A 419 -2.47 -21.93 5.63
C TYR A 419 -2.34 -23.28 4.89
N ALA A 420 -2.85 -23.37 3.66
CA ALA A 420 -2.67 -24.56 2.83
C ALA A 420 -1.20 -24.86 2.50
N ARG A 421 -0.36 -23.83 2.37
CA ARG A 421 1.10 -24.02 2.20
C ARG A 421 1.76 -24.49 3.48
N ALA A 422 1.29 -24.02 4.63
CA ALA A 422 1.79 -24.46 5.93
C ALA A 422 1.39 -25.92 6.22
N GLU A 423 0.14 -26.30 5.95
CA GLU A 423 -0.34 -27.68 6.08
C GLU A 423 0.45 -28.66 5.19
N LYS A 424 0.90 -28.21 4.01
CA LYS A 424 1.74 -29.01 3.10
C LYS A 424 3.24 -28.96 3.44
N GLY A 425 3.64 -28.29 4.51
CA GLY A 425 5.03 -28.15 4.93
C GLY A 425 5.87 -27.23 4.03
N VAL A 426 5.24 -26.43 3.13
CA VAL A 426 5.94 -25.41 2.33
C VAL A 426 6.31 -24.22 3.21
N TYR A 427 5.43 -23.88 4.17
CA TYR A 427 5.73 -22.94 5.26
C TYR A 427 5.83 -23.71 6.57
N LYS A 428 6.64 -23.25 7.51
CA LYS A 428 6.69 -23.78 8.86
C LYS A 428 5.57 -23.14 9.68
N LEU A 429 4.62 -23.96 10.14
CA LEU A 429 3.51 -23.48 10.98
C LEU A 429 4.00 -23.26 12.40
N LEU A 430 3.77 -22.06 12.93
CA LEU A 430 3.98 -21.69 14.33
C LEU A 430 2.64 -21.25 14.92
N GLU A 431 2.24 -21.82 16.04
CA GLU A 431 0.93 -21.56 16.63
C GLU A 431 1.05 -20.87 17.99
N LEU A 432 0.18 -19.86 18.21
CA LEU A 432 -0.01 -19.19 19.50
C LEU A 432 -1.49 -19.30 19.87
N THR A 433 -1.84 -20.35 20.59
CA THR A 433 -3.23 -20.72 20.91
C THR A 433 -3.75 -20.01 22.16
N LYS A 434 -2.86 -19.45 22.98
CA LYS A 434 -3.20 -18.79 24.25
C LYS A 434 -3.02 -17.28 24.15
N ARG A 435 -3.93 -16.56 24.79
CA ARG A 435 -3.78 -15.11 24.97
C ARG A 435 -2.61 -14.82 25.93
N ALA A 436 -1.91 -13.71 25.69
CA ALA A 436 -0.77 -13.30 26.53
C ALA A 436 -1.22 -12.85 27.94
N VAL A 437 -2.44 -12.37 28.07
CA VAL A 437 -3.07 -11.97 29.34
C VAL A 437 -4.39 -12.73 29.46
N ASN A 438 -4.67 -13.24 30.67
CA ASN A 438 -5.96 -13.85 30.96
C ASN A 438 -7.07 -12.81 30.81
N GLN A 439 -7.91 -12.99 29.82
CA GLN A 439 -9.09 -12.15 29.56
C GLN A 439 -10.36 -12.99 29.60
N THR A 440 -11.48 -12.35 29.94
CA THR A 440 -12.80 -12.96 29.87
C THR A 440 -13.12 -13.37 28.43
N PRO A 441 -13.73 -14.55 28.19
CA PRO A 441 -14.23 -14.91 26.87
C PRO A 441 -15.15 -13.83 26.31
N ILE A 442 -15.06 -13.57 24.99
CA ILE A 442 -15.94 -12.63 24.30
C ILE A 442 -17.25 -13.38 24.03
N ASP A 443 -18.38 -12.80 24.41
CA ASP A 443 -19.69 -13.31 24.07
C ASP A 443 -20.12 -12.79 22.69
N ILE A 444 -20.38 -13.70 21.74
CA ILE A 444 -20.75 -13.34 20.36
C ILE A 444 -22.17 -13.85 20.09
N SER A 445 -23.07 -12.94 19.81
CA SER A 445 -24.44 -13.24 19.43
C SER A 445 -24.71 -12.89 17.96
N VAL A 446 -25.57 -13.67 17.31
CA VAL A 446 -25.99 -13.45 15.93
C VAL A 446 -27.48 -13.15 15.90
N VAL A 447 -27.84 -12.03 15.27
CA VAL A 447 -29.24 -11.63 15.09
C VAL A 447 -29.65 -11.82 13.64
N ASP A 448 -30.75 -12.53 13.44
CA ASP A 448 -31.36 -12.74 12.13
C ASP A 448 -32.25 -11.54 11.76
N MET A 449 -31.75 -10.70 10.87
CA MET A 449 -32.46 -9.51 10.40
C MET A 449 -33.71 -9.85 9.58
N ALA A 450 -33.78 -11.05 8.99
CA ALA A 450 -34.98 -11.50 8.30
C ALA A 450 -36.11 -11.80 9.30
N GLU A 451 -35.81 -12.36 10.47
CA GLU A 451 -36.79 -12.54 11.56
C GLU A 451 -37.19 -11.20 12.19
N GLU A 452 -36.25 -10.26 12.38
CA GLU A 452 -36.54 -8.89 12.84
C GLU A 452 -37.55 -8.21 11.88
N HIS A 453 -37.26 -8.28 10.56
CA HIS A 453 -38.15 -7.71 9.55
C HIS A 453 -39.56 -8.33 9.56
N LYS A 454 -39.69 -9.65 9.72
CA LYS A 454 -40.98 -10.34 9.84
C LYS A 454 -41.76 -9.93 11.09
N ARG A 455 -41.09 -9.55 12.18
CA ARG A 455 -41.66 -9.03 13.42
C ARG A 455 -42.05 -7.56 13.32
N GLY A 456 -41.74 -6.89 12.21
CA GLY A 456 -42.06 -5.48 11.94
C GLY A 456 -40.93 -4.50 12.25
N ASN A 457 -39.78 -4.96 12.69
CA ASN A 457 -38.60 -4.09 12.84
C ASN A 457 -37.94 -3.85 11.47
N ILE A 458 -38.24 -2.71 10.86
CA ILE A 458 -37.64 -2.27 9.59
C ILE A 458 -36.35 -1.45 9.75
N SER A 459 -35.91 -1.28 11.00
CA SER A 459 -34.65 -0.56 11.32
C SER A 459 -33.45 -1.35 10.86
N ILE A 460 -32.33 -0.62 10.65
CA ILE A 460 -31.01 -1.24 10.45
C ILE A 460 -30.39 -1.76 11.75
N ILE A 461 -30.99 -1.42 12.88
CA ILE A 461 -30.57 -1.81 14.22
C ILE A 461 -31.62 -2.79 14.74
N SER A 462 -31.21 -4.01 15.06
CA SER A 462 -32.06 -5.00 15.69
C SER A 462 -32.44 -4.58 17.12
N ASP A 463 -33.58 -5.09 17.62
CA ASP A 463 -34.03 -4.83 18.99
C ASP A 463 -32.91 -5.23 20.00
N THR A 464 -32.31 -6.40 19.80
CA THR A 464 -31.21 -6.89 20.65
C THR A 464 -30.02 -5.93 20.67
N LEU A 465 -29.58 -5.39 19.51
CA LEU A 465 -28.47 -4.45 19.47
C LEU A 465 -28.86 -3.10 20.06
N GLN A 466 -30.08 -2.65 19.86
CA GLN A 466 -30.61 -1.41 20.43
C GLN A 466 -30.61 -1.47 21.97
N ASP A 467 -31.09 -2.54 22.56
CA ASP A 467 -31.11 -2.73 24.04
C ASP A 467 -29.68 -2.70 24.59
N LYS A 468 -28.74 -3.40 23.93
CA LYS A 468 -27.33 -3.42 24.33
C LYS A 468 -26.63 -2.04 24.18
N ILE A 469 -26.96 -1.26 23.16
CA ILE A 469 -26.47 0.11 23.00
C ILE A 469 -26.96 0.99 24.16
N ILE A 470 -28.25 0.93 24.50
CA ILE A 470 -28.83 1.72 25.61
C ILE A 470 -28.13 1.34 26.92
N GLU A 471 -27.98 0.05 27.21
CA GLU A 471 -27.32 -0.44 28.41
C GLU A 471 -25.87 0.09 28.53
N ARG A 472 -25.10 0.16 27.43
CA ARG A 472 -23.72 0.66 27.44
C ARG A 472 -23.64 2.18 27.60
N ILE A 473 -24.59 2.92 27.01
CA ILE A 473 -24.69 4.37 27.20
C ILE A 473 -24.99 4.68 28.68
N GLU A 474 -25.91 3.95 29.31
CA GLU A 474 -26.25 4.12 30.73
C GLU A 474 -25.06 3.78 31.66
N LYS A 475 -24.19 2.87 31.25
CA LYS A 475 -22.96 2.51 31.98
C LYS A 475 -21.75 3.40 31.69
N GLU A 476 -21.90 4.38 30.81
CA GLU A 476 -20.80 5.24 30.31
C GLU A 476 -19.67 4.42 29.63
N GLU A 477 -20.03 3.27 29.02
CA GLU A 477 -19.13 2.41 28.28
C GLU A 477 -19.14 2.77 26.78
N GLN A 478 -18.07 2.43 26.07
CA GLN A 478 -17.92 2.77 24.65
C GLN A 478 -18.35 1.62 23.72
N ILE A 479 -18.87 2.01 22.56
CA ILE A 479 -19.46 1.12 21.57
C ILE A 479 -18.77 1.34 20.22
N VAL A 480 -18.46 0.25 19.53
CA VAL A 480 -17.93 0.28 18.17
C VAL A 480 -18.95 -0.34 17.23
N LEU A 481 -19.44 0.40 16.23
CA LEU A 481 -20.37 -0.07 15.22
C LEU A 481 -19.72 -0.12 13.85
N LEU A 482 -19.66 -1.32 13.29
CA LEU A 482 -19.12 -1.56 11.94
C LEU A 482 -20.23 -1.55 10.90
N LEU A 483 -20.11 -0.66 9.91
CA LEU A 483 -20.88 -0.73 8.68
C LEU A 483 -19.93 -0.94 7.50
N ASN A 484 -19.85 -2.15 6.97
CA ASN A 484 -18.99 -2.44 5.86
C ASN A 484 -19.60 -1.97 4.54
N ARG A 485 -19.24 -0.75 4.09
CA ARG A 485 -19.67 -0.15 2.83
C ARG A 485 -18.50 0.04 1.86
N ARG A 486 -17.76 -1.01 1.51
CA ARG A 486 -16.83 -0.96 0.38
C ARG A 486 -17.36 -1.83 -0.76
N GLY A 487 -17.85 -1.18 -1.83
CA GLY A 487 -18.16 -1.84 -3.09
C GLY A 487 -19.41 -1.27 -3.77
N TYR A 488 -19.28 -0.96 -5.07
CA TYR A 488 -20.39 -0.63 -5.98
C TYR A 488 -21.23 -1.85 -6.36
N ALA A 489 -21.07 -2.99 -5.69
CA ALA A 489 -21.83 -4.19 -6.00
C ALA A 489 -23.26 -4.05 -5.47
N ASN A 490 -24.15 -3.60 -6.33
CA ASN A 490 -25.57 -3.68 -6.10
C ASN A 490 -26.00 -5.13 -6.40
N PHE A 491 -26.31 -5.90 -5.38
CA PHE A 491 -26.94 -7.20 -5.53
C PHE A 491 -28.42 -7.11 -5.15
N GLN A 492 -29.19 -8.07 -5.58
CA GLN A 492 -30.60 -8.19 -5.23
C GLN A 492 -30.72 -9.05 -3.98
N LEU A 493 -31.25 -8.49 -2.88
CA LEU A 493 -31.42 -9.16 -1.60
C LEU A 493 -32.90 -9.23 -1.23
N CYS A 494 -33.40 -10.38 -0.84
CA CYS A 494 -34.69 -10.53 -0.19
C CYS A 494 -34.58 -10.24 1.31
N GLN A 495 -35.33 -9.26 1.82
CA GLN A 495 -35.33 -8.92 3.24
C GLN A 495 -36.03 -9.95 4.14
N ASP A 496 -36.91 -10.77 3.57
CA ASP A 496 -37.69 -11.75 4.34
C ASP A 496 -36.98 -13.11 4.51
N CYS A 497 -36.02 -13.46 3.62
CA CYS A 497 -35.32 -14.75 3.70
C CYS A 497 -33.81 -14.68 3.44
N GLY A 498 -33.27 -13.50 3.18
CA GLY A 498 -31.86 -13.32 2.91
C GLY A 498 -31.35 -13.83 1.55
N HIS A 499 -32.24 -14.31 0.67
CA HIS A 499 -31.86 -14.87 -0.62
C HIS A 499 -31.20 -13.82 -1.51
N VAL A 500 -30.06 -14.18 -2.12
CA VAL A 500 -29.34 -13.39 -3.13
C VAL A 500 -29.18 -14.23 -4.39
N SER A 501 -29.44 -13.64 -5.58
CA SER A 501 -29.26 -14.32 -6.85
C SER A 501 -27.78 -14.61 -7.10
N THR A 502 -27.45 -15.87 -7.39
CA THR A 502 -26.10 -16.35 -7.67
C THR A 502 -25.95 -16.86 -9.10
N CYS A 503 -24.75 -16.79 -9.65
CA CYS A 503 -24.43 -17.31 -10.97
C CYS A 503 -24.37 -18.85 -10.96
N PRO A 504 -25.13 -19.57 -11.82
CA PRO A 504 -25.13 -21.02 -11.85
C PRO A 504 -23.83 -21.67 -12.35
N HIS A 505 -22.91 -20.86 -12.92
CA HIS A 505 -21.65 -21.33 -13.46
C HIS A 505 -20.42 -20.99 -12.61
N CYS A 506 -20.52 -19.96 -11.77
CA CYS A 506 -19.39 -19.40 -11.03
C CYS A 506 -19.59 -19.38 -9.51
N ASP A 507 -20.78 -19.69 -9.01
CA ASP A 507 -21.16 -19.67 -7.58
C ASP A 507 -20.84 -18.36 -6.86
N ILE A 508 -20.94 -17.23 -7.59
CA ILE A 508 -20.79 -15.87 -7.03
C ILE A 508 -22.07 -15.09 -7.23
N SER A 509 -22.31 -14.10 -6.37
CA SER A 509 -23.47 -13.23 -6.47
C SER A 509 -23.53 -12.48 -7.80
N LEU A 510 -24.74 -12.30 -8.33
CA LEU A 510 -24.97 -11.51 -9.54
C LEU A 510 -25.03 -10.02 -9.21
N THR A 511 -24.42 -9.19 -10.05
CA THR A 511 -24.42 -7.74 -9.90
C THR A 511 -25.59 -7.11 -10.66
N TYR A 512 -26.34 -6.24 -9.99
CA TYR A 512 -27.45 -5.52 -10.59
C TYR A 512 -26.98 -4.33 -11.45
N HIS A 513 -27.44 -4.29 -12.69
CA HIS A 513 -27.18 -3.22 -13.65
C HIS A 513 -28.43 -2.36 -13.87
N LYS A 514 -28.49 -1.19 -13.20
CA LYS A 514 -29.62 -0.26 -13.25
C LYS A 514 -30.00 0.17 -14.69
N ARG A 515 -29.04 0.37 -15.58
CA ARG A 515 -29.32 0.81 -16.97
C ARG A 515 -29.93 -0.30 -17.83
N LYS A 516 -29.51 -1.54 -17.64
CA LYS A 516 -30.00 -2.72 -18.39
C LYS A 516 -31.19 -3.39 -17.69
N GLN A 517 -31.49 -3.04 -16.43
CA GLN A 517 -32.48 -3.69 -15.59
C GLN A 517 -32.30 -5.21 -15.50
N ASN A 518 -31.03 -5.68 -15.44
CA ASN A 518 -30.66 -7.08 -15.36
C ASN A 518 -29.64 -7.36 -14.25
N LEU A 519 -29.49 -8.64 -13.91
CA LEU A 519 -28.47 -9.18 -13.03
C LEU A 519 -27.42 -9.88 -13.90
N MET A 520 -26.12 -9.63 -13.67
CA MET A 520 -25.04 -10.13 -14.50
C MET A 520 -23.91 -10.73 -13.68
N CYS A 521 -23.37 -11.84 -14.14
CA CYS A 521 -22.10 -12.39 -13.65
C CYS A 521 -20.92 -11.78 -14.42
N HIS A 522 -20.02 -11.10 -13.70
CA HIS A 522 -18.84 -10.50 -14.32
C HIS A 522 -17.68 -11.47 -14.57
N TYR A 523 -17.79 -12.74 -14.15
CA TYR A 523 -16.79 -13.74 -14.50
C TYR A 523 -17.08 -14.35 -15.88
N CYS A 524 -18.28 -14.86 -16.08
CA CYS A 524 -18.63 -15.59 -17.29
C CYS A 524 -19.60 -14.86 -18.24
N GLY A 525 -20.17 -13.71 -17.83
CA GLY A 525 -21.12 -12.96 -18.64
C GLY A 525 -22.57 -13.48 -18.58
N TYR A 526 -22.88 -14.45 -17.70
CA TYR A 526 -24.26 -14.91 -17.51
C TYR A 526 -25.16 -13.74 -17.11
N GLU A 527 -26.33 -13.63 -17.74
CA GLU A 527 -27.32 -12.58 -17.46
C GLU A 527 -28.68 -13.20 -17.14
N GLU A 528 -29.39 -12.61 -16.18
CA GLU A 528 -30.79 -12.90 -15.91
C GLU A 528 -31.59 -11.61 -15.68
N THR A 529 -32.91 -11.67 -15.88
CA THR A 529 -33.79 -10.52 -15.61
C THR A 529 -34.01 -10.34 -14.11
N VAL A 530 -34.15 -9.06 -13.70
CA VAL A 530 -34.50 -8.72 -12.32
C VAL A 530 -35.84 -9.33 -11.93
N LYS A 531 -35.88 -10.06 -10.84
CA LYS A 531 -37.08 -10.67 -10.29
C LYS A 531 -37.74 -9.69 -9.31
N LYS A 532 -39.02 -9.40 -9.50
CA LYS A 532 -39.82 -8.57 -8.56
C LYS A 532 -40.25 -9.35 -7.34
N VAL A 533 -40.17 -10.67 -7.40
CA VAL A 533 -40.54 -11.63 -6.38
C VAL A 533 -39.31 -12.50 -6.08
N CYS A 534 -39.09 -12.82 -4.83
CA CYS A 534 -37.98 -13.67 -4.41
C CYS A 534 -38.16 -15.09 -4.95
N ALA A 535 -37.11 -15.66 -5.53
CA ALA A 535 -37.13 -17.01 -6.07
C ALA A 535 -37.14 -18.11 -4.99
N ALA A 536 -36.85 -17.79 -3.74
CA ALA A 536 -36.74 -18.75 -2.64
C ALA A 536 -37.99 -18.75 -1.73
N CYS A 537 -38.70 -17.61 -1.57
CA CYS A 537 -39.82 -17.50 -0.62
C CYS A 537 -41.01 -16.71 -1.15
N ASP A 538 -41.05 -16.39 -2.43
CA ASP A 538 -42.13 -15.65 -3.11
C ASP A 538 -42.46 -14.27 -2.52
N SER A 539 -41.58 -13.73 -1.67
CA SER A 539 -41.74 -12.40 -1.10
C SER A 539 -41.54 -11.29 -2.11
N THR A 540 -42.24 -10.18 -1.95
CA THR A 540 -42.08 -8.95 -2.70
C THR A 540 -41.10 -7.97 -2.06
N SER A 541 -40.59 -8.26 -0.85
CA SER A 541 -39.63 -7.46 -0.09
C SER A 541 -38.18 -7.60 -0.64
N VAL A 542 -38.02 -7.25 -1.91
CA VAL A 542 -36.72 -7.34 -2.60
C VAL A 542 -36.10 -5.95 -2.75
N THR A 543 -34.84 -5.80 -2.30
CA THR A 543 -34.14 -4.51 -2.28
C THR A 543 -32.80 -4.55 -3.01
N PHE A 544 -32.36 -3.37 -3.48
CA PHE A 544 -31.05 -3.13 -4.13
C PHE A 544 -30.21 -2.09 -3.38
N ARG A 545 -30.64 -1.66 -2.20
CA ARG A 545 -30.05 -0.52 -1.50
C ARG A 545 -29.12 -0.94 -0.35
N GLY A 546 -27.94 -0.32 -0.27
CA GLY A 546 -27.13 -0.23 0.94
C GLY A 546 -27.22 1.17 1.55
N LEU A 547 -27.31 1.27 2.89
CA LEU A 547 -27.27 2.53 3.64
C LEU A 547 -25.86 3.10 3.71
N GLY A 548 -25.72 4.43 3.72
CA GLY A 548 -24.46 5.13 3.89
C GLY A 548 -24.10 5.36 5.36
N THR A 549 -22.82 5.49 5.66
CA THR A 549 -22.35 5.82 7.01
C THR A 549 -22.94 7.13 7.53
N GLU A 550 -23.16 8.12 6.66
CA GLU A 550 -23.83 9.38 7.00
C GLU A 550 -25.25 9.17 7.50
N GLN A 551 -26.05 8.43 6.74
CA GLN A 551 -27.45 8.12 7.11
C GLN A 551 -27.51 7.31 8.41
N VAL A 552 -26.58 6.39 8.61
CA VAL A 552 -26.50 5.59 9.84
C VAL A 552 -26.10 6.46 11.03
N GLU A 553 -25.18 7.39 10.85
CA GLU A 553 -24.81 8.37 11.88
C GLU A 553 -26.02 9.21 12.34
N GLU A 554 -26.83 9.71 11.40
CA GLU A 554 -28.08 10.45 11.69
C GLU A 554 -29.06 9.58 12.46
N ILE A 555 -29.31 8.34 12.00
CA ILE A 555 -30.21 7.39 12.69
C ILE A 555 -29.74 7.13 14.13
N LEU A 556 -28.43 6.91 14.34
CA LEU A 556 -27.89 6.66 15.68
C LEU A 556 -28.04 7.86 16.61
N ARG A 557 -27.75 9.08 16.13
CA ARG A 557 -27.92 10.31 16.89
C ARG A 557 -29.37 10.56 17.29
N ASP A 558 -30.31 10.37 16.35
CA ASP A 558 -31.74 10.59 16.59
C ASP A 558 -32.32 9.53 17.52
N THR A 559 -31.91 8.25 17.36
CA THR A 559 -32.45 7.14 18.16
C THR A 559 -31.96 7.17 19.60
N PHE A 560 -30.68 7.45 19.82
CA PHE A 560 -30.05 7.34 21.15
C PHE A 560 -29.76 8.69 21.82
N ASN A 561 -30.02 9.80 21.15
CA ASN A 561 -29.74 11.15 21.63
C ASN A 561 -28.31 11.29 22.19
N THR A 562 -27.32 10.74 21.49
CA THR A 562 -25.90 10.73 21.89
C THR A 562 -24.98 11.17 20.74
N GLU A 563 -23.77 11.58 21.09
CA GLU A 563 -22.76 11.92 20.10
C GLU A 563 -22.19 10.64 19.45
N VAL A 564 -21.92 10.73 18.14
CA VAL A 564 -21.36 9.66 17.32
C VAL A 564 -20.16 10.18 16.60
N VAL A 565 -19.01 9.53 16.75
CA VAL A 565 -17.81 9.76 15.92
C VAL A 565 -17.90 8.87 14.69
N ARG A 566 -17.93 9.48 13.50
CA ARG A 566 -17.89 8.75 12.24
C ARG A 566 -16.48 8.69 11.67
N MET A 567 -16.03 7.48 11.33
CA MET A 567 -14.71 7.20 10.78
C MET A 567 -14.80 6.38 9.49
N ASP A 568 -14.73 7.06 8.37
CA ASP A 568 -14.73 6.49 7.03
C ASP A 568 -13.69 7.18 6.13
N PHE A 569 -13.63 6.76 4.86
CA PHE A 569 -12.71 7.35 3.91
C PHE A 569 -12.90 8.86 3.73
N ASP A 570 -14.14 9.35 3.77
CA ASP A 570 -14.43 10.77 3.52
C ASP A 570 -14.01 11.64 4.71
N THR A 571 -14.21 11.17 5.94
CA THR A 571 -13.82 11.88 7.17
C THR A 571 -12.31 11.84 7.42
N THR A 572 -11.58 10.88 6.84
CA THR A 572 -10.16 10.66 7.12
C THR A 572 -9.21 11.11 6.00
N LYS A 573 -9.71 11.75 4.93
CA LYS A 573 -8.92 12.21 3.77
C LYS A 573 -7.78 13.17 4.12
N GLN A 574 -7.95 14.03 5.13
CA GLN A 574 -6.94 15.01 5.50
C GLN A 574 -5.89 14.40 6.44
N LYS A 575 -4.62 14.82 6.27
CA LYS A 575 -3.51 14.38 7.12
C LYS A 575 -3.83 14.64 8.61
N GLY A 576 -3.70 13.61 9.44
CA GLY A 576 -3.92 13.69 10.89
C GLY A 576 -5.39 13.60 11.35
N MET A 577 -6.38 13.59 10.43
CA MET A 577 -7.80 13.48 10.83
C MET A 577 -8.12 12.13 11.47
N HIS A 578 -7.49 11.06 11.00
CA HIS A 578 -7.63 9.73 11.60
C HIS A 578 -7.26 9.74 13.09
N GLU A 579 -6.06 10.25 13.40
CA GLU A 579 -5.59 10.37 14.80
C GLU A 579 -6.46 11.31 15.62
N LYS A 580 -6.89 12.43 15.03
CA LYS A 580 -7.78 13.39 15.69
C LYS A 580 -9.11 12.76 16.09
N LEU A 581 -9.78 12.05 15.18
CA LEU A 581 -11.07 11.40 15.44
C LEU A 581 -10.95 10.34 16.54
N LEU A 582 -9.88 9.54 16.53
CA LEU A 582 -9.64 8.55 17.57
C LEU A 582 -9.37 9.19 18.93
N ASN A 583 -8.56 10.26 18.99
CA ASN A 583 -8.30 11.00 20.20
C ASN A 583 -9.58 11.67 20.74
N THR A 584 -10.45 12.17 19.86
CA THR A 584 -11.76 12.72 20.25
C THR A 584 -12.62 11.64 20.89
N PHE A 585 -12.73 10.46 20.25
CA PHE A 585 -13.49 9.33 20.80
C PHE A 585 -12.98 8.91 22.18
N GLU A 586 -11.66 8.82 22.37
CA GLU A 586 -11.04 8.41 23.64
C GLU A 586 -11.17 9.46 24.73
N ARG A 587 -10.79 10.73 24.44
CA ARG A 587 -10.65 11.78 25.47
C ARG A 587 -11.96 12.40 25.87
N GLU A 588 -12.90 12.53 24.93
CA GLU A 588 -14.21 13.13 25.19
C GLU A 588 -15.23 12.08 25.63
N ASN A 589 -14.80 10.83 25.84
CA ASN A 589 -15.63 9.68 26.24
C ASN A 589 -16.94 9.55 25.43
N ILE A 590 -16.83 9.75 24.10
CA ILE A 590 -17.98 9.64 23.22
C ILE A 590 -18.44 8.17 23.16
N SER A 591 -19.75 7.94 23.30
CA SER A 591 -20.29 6.60 23.48
C SER A 591 -20.16 5.73 22.22
N ILE A 592 -20.32 6.29 21.00
CA ILE A 592 -20.39 5.49 19.76
C ILE A 592 -19.32 5.91 18.76
N LEU A 593 -18.54 4.92 18.31
CA LEU A 593 -17.66 5.03 17.14
C LEU A 593 -18.27 4.23 15.99
N LEU A 594 -18.79 4.92 14.97
CA LEU A 594 -19.29 4.32 13.76
C LEU A 594 -18.23 4.36 12.65
N GLY A 595 -18.00 3.25 11.97
CA GLY A 595 -17.09 3.31 10.84
C GLY A 595 -17.08 2.09 9.94
N THR A 596 -16.19 2.12 8.96
CA THR A 596 -15.97 1.03 8.01
C THR A 596 -14.84 0.11 8.51
N GLN A 597 -14.23 -0.70 7.65
CA GLN A 597 -13.10 -1.58 8.00
C GLN A 597 -11.94 -0.88 8.74
N MET A 598 -11.88 0.45 8.69
CA MET A 598 -10.83 1.22 9.38
C MET A 598 -10.91 1.07 10.91
N ILE A 599 -12.13 0.91 11.47
CA ILE A 599 -12.31 0.71 12.92
C ILE A 599 -12.07 -0.74 13.37
N ALA A 600 -12.06 -1.69 12.44
CA ALA A 600 -11.75 -3.08 12.74
C ALA A 600 -10.27 -3.31 13.11
N LYS A 601 -9.38 -2.31 12.90
CA LYS A 601 -7.94 -2.47 12.99
C LYS A 601 -7.28 -1.41 13.85
N GLY A 602 -6.22 -1.80 14.57
CA GLY A 602 -5.35 -0.87 15.29
C GLY A 602 -5.94 -0.18 16.53
N LEU A 603 -7.22 -0.42 16.86
CA LEU A 603 -7.86 0.19 18.02
C LEU A 603 -7.64 -0.68 19.27
N ASP A 604 -7.26 -0.04 20.36
CA ASP A 604 -7.09 -0.67 21.67
C ASP A 604 -7.59 0.30 22.75
N TYR A 605 -8.90 0.27 22.97
CA TYR A 605 -9.56 1.15 23.94
C TYR A 605 -10.13 0.35 25.11
N PRO A 606 -9.77 0.71 26.35
CA PRO A 606 -10.18 -0.04 27.54
C PRO A 606 -11.69 -0.08 27.77
N ASN A 607 -12.40 0.97 27.38
CA ASN A 607 -13.83 1.14 27.64
C ASN A 607 -14.75 0.57 26.55
N VAL A 608 -14.18 0.01 25.45
CA VAL A 608 -15.00 -0.62 24.41
C VAL A 608 -15.44 -2.00 24.86
N THR A 609 -16.70 -2.12 25.26
CA THR A 609 -17.31 -3.33 25.77
C THR A 609 -18.33 -3.94 24.80
N LEU A 610 -18.92 -3.13 23.88
CA LEU A 610 -19.83 -3.58 22.86
C LEU A 610 -19.30 -3.32 21.45
N VAL A 611 -19.36 -4.35 20.61
CA VAL A 611 -19.07 -4.24 19.18
C VAL A 611 -20.27 -4.75 18.37
N GLY A 612 -20.81 -3.91 17.50
CA GLY A 612 -21.91 -4.24 16.61
C GLY A 612 -21.49 -4.27 15.15
N VAL A 613 -21.80 -5.35 14.43
CA VAL A 613 -21.70 -5.41 12.96
C VAL A 613 -23.10 -5.21 12.40
N LEU A 614 -23.38 -4.05 11.83
CA LEU A 614 -24.73 -3.66 11.38
C LEU A 614 -25.22 -4.46 10.17
N ASN A 615 -24.31 -4.95 9.33
CA ASN A 615 -24.67 -5.81 8.20
C ASN A 615 -23.45 -6.64 7.76
N ALA A 616 -23.44 -7.93 8.10
CA ALA A 616 -22.41 -8.88 7.70
C ALA A 616 -22.54 -9.30 6.23
N ASP A 617 -23.74 -9.25 5.66
CA ASP A 617 -24.03 -9.76 4.31
C ASP A 617 -23.42 -8.91 3.19
N THR A 618 -23.15 -7.64 3.43
CA THR A 618 -22.60 -6.74 2.39
C THR A 618 -21.29 -7.27 1.81
N MET A 619 -20.43 -7.85 2.63
CA MET A 619 -19.15 -8.38 2.20
C MET A 619 -19.28 -9.83 1.72
N LEU A 620 -20.18 -10.58 2.34
CA LEU A 620 -20.49 -11.96 1.98
C LEU A 620 -21.02 -12.07 0.54
N ASN A 621 -21.81 -11.09 0.13
CA ASN A 621 -22.42 -11.06 -1.19
C ASN A 621 -21.64 -10.27 -2.25
N LEU A 622 -20.35 -9.99 -2.02
CA LEU A 622 -19.49 -9.47 -3.08
C LEU A 622 -19.32 -10.52 -4.19
N PRO A 623 -19.30 -10.11 -5.47
CA PRO A 623 -19.11 -11.04 -6.59
C PRO A 623 -17.65 -11.47 -6.74
N ASP A 624 -17.08 -12.04 -5.69
CA ASP A 624 -15.71 -12.54 -5.63
C ASP A 624 -15.68 -13.86 -4.84
N PHE A 625 -14.95 -14.86 -5.32
CA PHE A 625 -14.89 -16.17 -4.66
C PHE A 625 -14.28 -16.13 -3.24
N ARG A 626 -13.58 -15.07 -2.88
CA ARG A 626 -13.04 -14.83 -1.55
C ARG A 626 -14.00 -14.09 -0.61
N ALA A 627 -15.25 -13.87 -1.02
CA ALA A 627 -16.21 -13.10 -0.23
C ALA A 627 -16.41 -13.70 1.16
N SER A 628 -16.58 -15.03 1.25
CA SER A 628 -16.72 -15.76 2.51
C SER A 628 -15.49 -15.66 3.42
N GLU A 629 -14.32 -15.84 2.85
CA GLU A 629 -13.04 -15.70 3.57
C GLU A 629 -12.86 -14.31 4.17
N ARG A 630 -13.11 -13.28 3.37
CA ARG A 630 -12.98 -11.89 3.82
C ARG A 630 -14.02 -11.52 4.86
N THR A 631 -15.24 -12.06 4.75
CA THR A 631 -16.29 -11.87 5.76
C THR A 631 -15.87 -12.50 7.07
N PHE A 632 -15.42 -13.76 7.04
CA PHE A 632 -14.91 -14.45 8.22
C PHE A 632 -13.76 -13.68 8.88
N GLN A 633 -12.74 -13.27 8.11
CA GLN A 633 -11.59 -12.50 8.60
C GLN A 633 -12.02 -11.17 9.24
N LEU A 634 -12.94 -10.44 8.61
CA LEU A 634 -13.44 -9.18 9.15
C LEU A 634 -14.20 -9.39 10.46
N LEU A 635 -15.11 -10.35 10.51
CA LEU A 635 -15.90 -10.65 11.72
C LEU A 635 -14.97 -11.04 12.89
N MET A 636 -13.96 -11.87 12.64
CA MET A 636 -12.96 -12.25 13.63
C MET A 636 -12.11 -11.06 14.12
N GLN A 637 -11.70 -10.16 13.20
CA GLN A 637 -10.96 -8.96 13.56
C GLN A 637 -11.77 -8.01 14.43
N VAL A 638 -13.04 -7.83 14.08
CA VAL A 638 -13.97 -6.94 14.79
C VAL A 638 -14.31 -7.53 16.16
N ALA A 639 -14.61 -8.83 16.22
CA ALA A 639 -14.85 -9.52 17.50
C ALA A 639 -13.66 -9.36 18.46
N GLY A 640 -12.44 -9.42 17.95
CA GLY A 640 -11.23 -9.19 18.75
C GLY A 640 -11.04 -7.76 19.28
N ARG A 641 -11.99 -6.83 19.06
CA ARG A 641 -11.92 -5.45 19.63
C ARG A 641 -12.65 -5.33 20.96
N ALA A 642 -13.68 -6.14 21.19
CA ALA A 642 -14.40 -6.14 22.47
C ALA A 642 -13.57 -6.79 23.59
N GLY A 643 -13.67 -6.27 24.81
CA GLY A 643 -13.17 -6.90 26.03
C GLY A 643 -11.64 -7.12 26.06
N ARG A 644 -10.85 -6.18 25.58
CA ARG A 644 -9.38 -6.30 25.58
C ARG A 644 -8.73 -6.08 26.94
N HIS A 645 -9.45 -5.49 27.86
CA HIS A 645 -8.98 -5.17 29.22
C HIS A 645 -9.77 -5.95 30.28
N GLN A 646 -10.10 -5.33 31.38
CA GLN A 646 -10.74 -6.00 32.52
C GLN A 646 -12.25 -6.19 32.38
N LEU A 647 -12.91 -5.38 31.50
CA LEU A 647 -14.34 -5.46 31.28
C LEU A 647 -14.69 -6.59 30.30
N PRO A 648 -15.79 -7.34 30.54
CA PRO A 648 -16.25 -8.35 29.58
C PRO A 648 -16.70 -7.68 28.27
N GLY A 649 -16.36 -8.30 27.15
CA GLY A 649 -16.72 -7.79 25.82
C GLY A 649 -17.87 -8.56 25.22
N GLU A 650 -18.82 -7.86 24.60
CA GLU A 650 -19.93 -8.43 23.85
C GLU A 650 -19.86 -8.03 22.38
N VAL A 651 -20.27 -8.95 21.50
CA VAL A 651 -20.28 -8.72 20.05
C VAL A 651 -21.64 -9.15 19.49
N VAL A 652 -22.23 -8.32 18.65
CA VAL A 652 -23.48 -8.59 17.95
C VAL A 652 -23.25 -8.56 16.45
N PHE A 653 -23.47 -9.69 15.77
CA PHE A 653 -23.49 -9.77 14.30
C PHE A 653 -24.93 -9.72 13.81
N GLN A 654 -25.29 -8.71 13.02
CA GLN A 654 -26.56 -8.63 12.32
C GLN A 654 -26.39 -9.14 10.89
N THR A 655 -27.23 -10.08 10.48
CA THR A 655 -27.18 -10.73 9.17
C THR A 655 -28.55 -11.20 8.71
N TYR A 656 -28.76 -11.27 7.40
CA TYR A 656 -29.93 -11.91 6.78
C TYR A 656 -29.70 -13.41 6.49
N ASN A 657 -28.47 -13.89 6.68
CA ASN A 657 -28.08 -15.28 6.39
C ASN A 657 -27.28 -15.89 7.54
N LYS A 658 -27.94 -16.08 8.68
CA LYS A 658 -27.31 -16.60 9.90
C LYS A 658 -26.73 -18.02 9.75
N GLU A 659 -27.27 -18.80 8.81
CA GLU A 659 -26.84 -20.18 8.57
C GLU A 659 -25.60 -20.29 7.68
N HIS A 660 -25.11 -19.19 7.15
CA HIS A 660 -23.93 -19.22 6.31
C HIS A 660 -22.68 -19.63 7.12
N TYR A 661 -21.94 -20.62 6.62
CA TYR A 661 -20.79 -21.20 7.34
C TYR A 661 -19.76 -20.17 7.80
N ALA A 662 -19.47 -19.12 7.00
CA ALA A 662 -18.52 -18.07 7.39
C ALA A 662 -18.97 -17.29 8.63
N ILE A 663 -20.27 -17.09 8.83
CA ILE A 663 -20.86 -16.44 10.00
C ILE A 663 -20.84 -17.38 11.19
N GLN A 664 -21.28 -18.63 10.99
CA GLN A 664 -21.30 -19.67 12.02
C GLN A 664 -19.91 -19.93 12.63
N PHE A 665 -18.90 -20.13 11.78
CA PHE A 665 -17.54 -20.33 12.26
C PHE A 665 -16.93 -19.08 12.90
N ALA A 666 -17.27 -17.86 12.41
CA ALA A 666 -16.81 -16.61 13.04
C ALA A 666 -17.42 -16.42 14.43
N THR A 667 -18.69 -16.77 14.61
CA THR A 667 -19.38 -16.75 15.91
C THR A 667 -18.72 -17.68 16.92
N ASN A 668 -18.33 -18.88 16.47
CA ASN A 668 -17.65 -19.88 17.31
C ASN A 668 -16.12 -19.65 17.41
N GLN A 669 -15.60 -18.63 16.76
CA GLN A 669 -14.15 -18.33 16.64
C GLN A 669 -13.34 -19.53 16.12
N ASP A 670 -13.95 -20.37 15.26
CA ASP A 670 -13.36 -21.60 14.72
C ASP A 670 -12.77 -21.37 13.32
N TYR A 671 -11.50 -20.96 13.28
CA TYR A 671 -10.76 -20.82 12.02
C TYR A 671 -10.60 -22.17 11.30
N MET A 672 -10.34 -23.25 12.02
CA MET A 672 -10.08 -24.56 11.42
C MET A 672 -11.32 -25.17 10.77
N GLY A 673 -12.50 -25.01 11.39
CA GLY A 673 -13.76 -25.40 10.79
C GLY A 673 -14.01 -24.61 9.51
N PHE A 674 -13.85 -23.28 9.56
CA PHE A 674 -13.96 -22.42 8.39
C PHE A 674 -12.98 -22.83 7.27
N TYR A 675 -11.70 -23.04 7.60
CA TYR A 675 -10.67 -23.43 6.62
C TYR A 675 -11.05 -24.70 5.86
N ARG A 676 -11.53 -25.74 6.55
CA ARG A 676 -11.90 -27.02 5.92
C ARG A 676 -13.09 -26.84 4.97
N GLU A 677 -14.15 -26.16 5.39
CA GLU A 677 -15.32 -25.91 4.56
C GLU A 677 -15.00 -25.09 3.32
N GLU A 678 -14.22 -24.00 3.51
CA GLU A 678 -13.78 -23.15 2.43
C GLU A 678 -12.86 -23.89 1.43
N MET A 679 -11.99 -24.77 1.91
CA MET A 679 -11.13 -25.60 1.07
C MET A 679 -11.93 -26.56 0.20
N ASP A 680 -12.97 -27.21 0.74
CA ASP A 680 -13.84 -28.09 -0.01
C ASP A 680 -14.61 -27.33 -1.10
N PHE A 681 -15.17 -26.17 -0.77
CA PHE A 681 -15.80 -25.28 -1.75
C PHE A 681 -14.83 -24.91 -2.89
N ARG A 682 -13.61 -24.42 -2.57
CA ARG A 682 -12.62 -24.00 -3.56
C ARG A 682 -12.11 -25.12 -4.44
N LYS A 683 -12.09 -26.35 -3.90
CA LYS A 683 -11.72 -27.54 -4.68
C LYS A 683 -12.76 -27.82 -5.76
N VAL A 684 -14.05 -27.80 -5.40
CA VAL A 684 -15.15 -28.04 -6.34
C VAL A 684 -15.24 -26.92 -7.37
N ALA A 685 -15.19 -25.66 -6.93
CA ALA A 685 -15.30 -24.48 -7.78
C ALA A 685 -14.02 -24.14 -8.57
N ARG A 686 -12.93 -24.89 -8.33
CA ARG A 686 -11.64 -24.71 -9.02
C ARG A 686 -11.06 -23.31 -8.82
N TYR A 687 -10.92 -22.90 -7.55
CA TYR A 687 -10.29 -21.64 -7.11
C TYR A 687 -8.98 -21.88 -6.36
N ALA A 688 -8.23 -20.81 -6.05
CA ALA A 688 -7.03 -20.87 -5.23
C ALA A 688 -7.35 -21.43 -3.82
N PRO A 689 -6.50 -22.30 -3.27
CA PRO A 689 -5.13 -22.62 -3.67
C PRO A 689 -5.00 -23.78 -4.68
N TYR A 690 -6.11 -24.34 -5.17
CA TYR A 690 -6.07 -25.46 -6.13
C TYR A 690 -5.78 -25.01 -7.56
N TYR A 691 -6.23 -23.79 -7.93
CA TYR A 691 -5.97 -23.15 -9.21
C TYR A 691 -5.47 -21.72 -8.99
N PHE A 692 -4.45 -21.33 -9.72
CA PHE A 692 -3.98 -19.95 -9.80
C PHE A 692 -4.77 -19.18 -10.85
N HIS A 693 -4.70 -17.85 -10.79
CA HIS A 693 -5.50 -16.98 -11.64
C HIS A 693 -4.65 -15.96 -12.37
N VAL A 694 -5.01 -15.66 -13.62
CA VAL A 694 -4.57 -14.46 -14.33
C VAL A 694 -5.80 -13.72 -14.83
N LEU A 695 -5.92 -12.45 -14.49
CA LEU A 695 -6.99 -11.59 -14.97
C LEU A 695 -6.47 -10.68 -16.08
N PHE A 696 -7.10 -10.77 -17.25
CA PHE A 696 -6.84 -9.89 -18.37
C PHE A 696 -7.96 -8.85 -18.44
N THR A 697 -7.60 -7.56 -18.54
CA THR A 697 -8.56 -6.48 -18.75
C THR A 697 -8.19 -5.74 -20.03
N ILE A 698 -9.12 -5.71 -20.96
CA ILE A 698 -8.99 -5.05 -22.26
C ILE A 698 -9.82 -3.76 -22.23
N SER A 699 -9.25 -2.63 -22.62
CA SER A 699 -9.95 -1.35 -22.59
C SER A 699 -9.67 -0.47 -23.81
N SER A 700 -10.69 0.28 -24.24
CA SER A 700 -10.63 1.27 -25.32
C SER A 700 -11.83 2.22 -25.26
N GLU A 701 -11.76 3.35 -25.95
CA GLU A 701 -12.88 4.29 -26.10
C GLU A 701 -14.02 3.70 -26.96
N ARG A 702 -13.74 2.76 -27.84
CA ARG A 702 -14.69 2.13 -28.75
C ARG A 702 -15.00 0.69 -28.32
N MET A 703 -16.27 0.41 -28.09
CA MET A 703 -16.76 -0.91 -27.67
C MET A 703 -16.38 -2.03 -28.67
N ALA A 704 -16.52 -1.76 -29.97
CA ALA A 704 -16.20 -2.74 -31.02
C ALA A 704 -14.72 -3.20 -30.95
N ASP A 705 -13.80 -2.23 -30.72
CA ASP A 705 -12.37 -2.51 -30.62
C ASP A 705 -12.07 -3.38 -29.37
N VAL A 706 -12.75 -3.10 -28.24
CA VAL A 706 -12.59 -3.88 -26.99
C VAL A 706 -13.04 -5.33 -27.22
N ILE A 707 -14.17 -5.54 -27.90
CA ILE A 707 -14.68 -6.89 -28.24
C ILE A 707 -13.68 -7.62 -29.13
N GLU A 708 -13.17 -6.97 -30.18
CA GLU A 708 -12.15 -7.54 -31.08
C GLU A 708 -10.89 -7.94 -30.29
N GLY A 709 -10.35 -7.03 -29.47
CA GLY A 709 -9.17 -7.32 -28.65
C GLY A 709 -9.41 -8.43 -27.63
N ALA A 710 -10.60 -8.50 -27.04
CA ALA A 710 -10.94 -9.55 -26.07
C ALA A 710 -11.03 -10.95 -26.75
N HIS A 711 -11.61 -11.02 -27.95
CA HIS A 711 -11.61 -12.26 -28.74
C HIS A 711 -10.21 -12.68 -29.13
N HIS A 712 -9.34 -11.75 -29.54
CA HIS A 712 -7.93 -12.05 -29.84
C HIS A 712 -7.22 -12.66 -28.63
N VAL A 713 -7.32 -12.04 -27.45
CA VAL A 713 -6.71 -12.56 -26.20
C VAL A 713 -7.26 -13.95 -25.90
N HIS A 714 -8.58 -14.15 -25.96
CA HIS A 714 -9.21 -15.44 -25.72
C HIS A 714 -8.70 -16.52 -26.68
N GLN A 715 -8.62 -16.21 -27.97
CA GLN A 715 -8.16 -17.14 -28.99
C GLN A 715 -6.69 -17.53 -28.75
N THR A 716 -5.83 -16.55 -28.48
CA THR A 716 -4.40 -16.83 -28.23
C THR A 716 -4.23 -17.71 -27.00
N LEU A 717 -4.94 -17.41 -25.89
CA LEU A 717 -4.91 -18.25 -24.68
C LEU A 717 -5.41 -19.66 -24.96
N SER A 718 -6.50 -19.82 -25.75
CA SER A 718 -7.06 -21.13 -26.10
C SER A 718 -6.09 -21.98 -26.93
N GLN A 719 -5.19 -21.36 -27.69
CA GLN A 719 -4.19 -22.06 -28.48
C GLN A 719 -2.92 -22.40 -27.69
N GLN A 720 -2.55 -21.59 -26.72
CA GLN A 720 -1.27 -21.67 -26.00
C GLN A 720 -1.37 -22.39 -24.65
N MET A 721 -2.54 -22.36 -24.01
CA MET A 721 -2.72 -23.00 -22.70
C MET A 721 -3.02 -24.48 -22.83
N SER A 722 -2.65 -25.24 -21.78
CA SER A 722 -2.95 -26.67 -21.71
C SER A 722 -4.47 -26.94 -21.57
N ASN A 723 -4.92 -28.12 -21.91
CA ASN A 723 -6.32 -28.53 -21.75
C ASN A 723 -6.80 -28.60 -20.31
N THR A 724 -5.89 -28.48 -19.32
CA THR A 724 -6.22 -28.46 -17.90
C THR A 724 -6.52 -27.05 -17.40
N SER A 725 -6.18 -26.04 -18.17
CA SER A 725 -6.48 -24.64 -17.88
C SER A 725 -7.90 -24.28 -18.33
N ILE A 726 -8.52 -23.35 -17.62
CA ILE A 726 -9.90 -22.90 -17.83
C ILE A 726 -9.87 -21.42 -18.16
N ILE A 727 -10.43 -21.07 -19.32
CA ILE A 727 -10.57 -19.67 -19.74
C ILE A 727 -12.04 -19.30 -19.59
N VAL A 728 -12.31 -18.29 -18.74
CA VAL A 728 -13.67 -17.78 -18.45
C VAL A 728 -13.81 -16.39 -19.04
N GLY A 729 -14.90 -16.14 -19.74
CA GLY A 729 -15.13 -14.91 -20.50
C GLY A 729 -14.80 -15.10 -21.98
N PRO A 730 -14.68 -14.02 -22.81
CA PRO A 730 -14.69 -12.60 -22.40
C PRO A 730 -16.06 -12.13 -21.88
N ALA A 731 -16.04 -11.29 -20.85
CA ALA A 731 -17.24 -10.69 -20.27
C ALA A 731 -16.99 -9.20 -19.97
N PRO A 732 -18.05 -8.34 -19.96
CA PRO A 732 -17.91 -6.96 -19.51
C PRO A 732 -17.40 -6.89 -18.08
N SER A 733 -16.46 -5.97 -17.81
CA SER A 733 -16.02 -5.72 -16.43
C SER A 733 -17.16 -5.17 -15.58
N PRO A 734 -17.13 -5.33 -14.21
CA PRO A 734 -18.17 -4.80 -13.30
C PRO A 734 -18.46 -3.31 -13.48
N ILE A 735 -17.42 -2.54 -13.77
CA ILE A 735 -17.55 -1.17 -14.26
C ILE A 735 -17.27 -1.21 -15.76
N GLU A 736 -18.31 -1.41 -16.55
CA GLU A 736 -18.23 -1.57 -18.00
C GLU A 736 -17.56 -0.38 -18.69
N ARG A 737 -17.73 0.84 -18.14
CA ARG A 737 -17.12 2.06 -18.68
C ARG A 737 -16.54 2.93 -17.56
N MET A 738 -15.24 3.19 -17.62
CA MET A 738 -14.53 4.04 -16.67
C MET A 738 -13.59 4.98 -17.43
N ASN A 739 -13.55 6.27 -17.07
CA ASN A 739 -12.70 7.28 -17.72
C ASN A 739 -12.89 7.32 -19.26
N LYS A 740 -14.14 7.22 -19.73
CA LYS A 740 -14.55 7.15 -21.15
C LYS A 740 -14.14 5.85 -21.87
N GLN A 741 -13.49 4.89 -21.21
CA GLN A 741 -13.07 3.63 -21.81
C GLN A 741 -14.02 2.49 -21.44
N TYR A 742 -14.45 1.71 -22.41
CA TYR A 742 -15.13 0.42 -22.24
C TYR A 742 -14.13 -0.63 -21.78
N ARG A 743 -14.58 -1.60 -21.00
CA ARG A 743 -13.72 -2.61 -20.38
C ARG A 743 -14.35 -4.00 -20.47
N PHE A 744 -13.56 -4.96 -20.95
CA PHE A 744 -13.87 -6.39 -20.92
C PHE A 744 -12.79 -7.13 -20.17
N GLN A 745 -13.14 -8.28 -19.60
CA GLN A 745 -12.22 -9.11 -18.87
C GLN A 745 -12.27 -10.58 -19.26
N ILE A 746 -11.14 -11.27 -19.08
CA ILE A 746 -10.98 -12.70 -19.23
C ILE A 746 -10.25 -13.21 -18.01
N LEU A 747 -10.73 -14.31 -17.43
CA LEU A 747 -10.10 -14.98 -16.31
C LEU A 747 -9.51 -16.33 -16.76
N LEU A 748 -8.20 -16.48 -16.64
CA LEU A 748 -7.50 -17.74 -16.80
C LEU A 748 -7.34 -18.40 -15.42
N LYS A 749 -7.82 -19.65 -15.28
CA LYS A 749 -7.57 -20.53 -14.13
C LYS A 749 -6.62 -21.64 -14.55
N TYR A 750 -5.52 -21.85 -13.83
CA TYR A 750 -4.51 -22.86 -14.16
C TYR A 750 -3.93 -23.53 -12.91
N LYS A 751 -3.43 -24.76 -13.06
CA LYS A 751 -2.72 -25.47 -11.99
C LYS A 751 -1.21 -25.37 -12.16
N ARG A 752 -0.73 -25.78 -13.31
CA ARG A 752 0.68 -25.73 -13.73
C ARG A 752 0.72 -25.45 -15.20
N GLU A 753 1.34 -24.36 -15.58
CA GLU A 753 1.60 -23.99 -16.98
C GLU A 753 3.08 -23.71 -17.14
N SER A 754 3.77 -24.60 -17.82
CA SER A 754 5.19 -24.39 -18.13
C SER A 754 5.32 -23.24 -19.12
N GLY A 755 6.20 -22.27 -18.82
CA GLY A 755 6.42 -21.12 -19.69
C GLY A 755 5.28 -20.09 -19.70
N LEU A 756 4.37 -20.12 -18.71
CA LEU A 756 3.24 -19.17 -18.65
C LEU A 756 3.70 -17.72 -18.82
N ILE A 757 4.74 -17.30 -18.10
CA ILE A 757 5.24 -15.93 -18.14
C ILE A 757 5.70 -15.56 -19.56
N ASP A 758 6.36 -16.45 -20.26
CA ASP A 758 6.84 -16.20 -21.62
C ASP A 758 5.66 -16.05 -22.60
N VAL A 759 4.61 -16.89 -22.43
CA VAL A 759 3.37 -16.74 -23.20
C VAL A 759 2.68 -15.42 -22.91
N LEU A 760 2.61 -14.99 -21.64
CA LEU A 760 2.00 -13.73 -21.25
C LEU A 760 2.78 -12.53 -21.82
N LYS A 761 4.11 -12.57 -21.80
CA LYS A 761 4.98 -11.55 -22.42
C LYS A 761 4.75 -11.49 -23.93
N ALA A 762 4.79 -12.61 -24.60
CA ALA A 762 4.57 -12.69 -26.05
C ALA A 762 3.17 -12.17 -26.44
N LEU A 763 2.14 -12.54 -25.67
CA LEU A 763 0.77 -12.04 -25.86
C LEU A 763 0.72 -10.52 -25.70
N ASP A 764 1.30 -9.98 -24.62
CA ASP A 764 1.30 -8.55 -24.35
C ASP A 764 2.05 -7.77 -25.44
N ASP A 765 3.19 -8.27 -25.93
CA ASP A 765 3.98 -7.68 -27.01
C ASP A 765 3.20 -7.68 -28.33
N HIS A 766 2.66 -8.84 -28.70
CA HIS A 766 1.88 -8.97 -29.94
C HIS A 766 0.62 -8.11 -29.90
N PHE A 767 -0.08 -8.07 -28.77
CA PHE A 767 -1.27 -7.24 -28.59
C PHE A 767 -0.93 -5.75 -28.74
N PHE A 768 0.15 -5.29 -28.11
CA PHE A 768 0.60 -3.91 -28.23
C PHE A 768 0.90 -3.54 -29.68
N GLU A 769 1.69 -4.34 -30.40
CA GLU A 769 2.05 -4.07 -31.79
C GLU A 769 0.82 -4.04 -32.70
N THR A 770 -0.13 -4.95 -32.48
CA THR A 770 -1.34 -5.07 -33.31
C THR A 770 -2.31 -3.91 -33.08
N TYR A 771 -2.46 -3.47 -31.83
CA TYR A 771 -3.56 -2.58 -31.44
C TYR A 771 -3.14 -1.18 -30.99
N LYS A 772 -1.85 -0.86 -30.96
CA LYS A 772 -1.36 0.50 -30.55
C LYS A 772 -2.00 1.64 -31.36
N ALA A 773 -2.24 1.45 -32.65
CA ALA A 773 -2.85 2.46 -33.51
C ALA A 773 -4.35 2.68 -33.21
N LYS A 774 -5.04 1.68 -32.65
CA LYS A 774 -6.46 1.74 -32.22
C LYS A 774 -6.61 2.24 -30.78
N GLY A 775 -5.53 2.44 -30.05
CA GLY A 775 -5.53 2.87 -28.64
C GLY A 775 -6.12 1.82 -27.68
N LEU A 776 -6.05 0.53 -28.02
CA LEU A 776 -6.40 -0.55 -27.09
C LEU A 776 -5.29 -0.72 -26.04
N SER A 777 -5.72 -1.01 -24.85
CA SER A 777 -4.85 -1.34 -23.72
C SER A 777 -5.17 -2.74 -23.19
N LEU A 778 -4.14 -3.52 -22.96
CA LEU A 778 -4.20 -4.81 -22.26
C LEU A 778 -3.56 -4.65 -20.88
N LYS A 779 -4.26 -5.07 -19.85
CA LYS A 779 -3.77 -5.21 -18.48
C LYS A 779 -3.74 -6.68 -18.11
N ILE A 780 -2.61 -7.15 -17.63
CA ILE A 780 -2.41 -8.53 -17.14
C ILE A 780 -2.17 -8.44 -15.63
N ASP A 781 -2.97 -9.17 -14.85
CA ASP A 781 -2.85 -9.21 -13.40
C ASP A 781 -2.74 -10.66 -12.91
N ILE A 782 -1.53 -11.04 -12.49
CA ILE A 782 -1.24 -12.39 -12.00
C ILE A 782 -1.62 -12.47 -10.54
N ASN A 783 -2.44 -13.47 -10.19
CA ASN A 783 -3.02 -13.66 -8.87
C ASN A 783 -3.70 -12.38 -8.34
N PRO A 784 -4.77 -11.91 -9.01
CA PRO A 784 -5.49 -10.72 -8.61
C PRO A 784 -6.07 -10.87 -7.20
N SER A 785 -6.01 -9.82 -6.41
CA SER A 785 -6.66 -9.78 -5.09
C SER A 785 -8.18 -9.70 -5.19
N LEU A 786 -8.68 -9.20 -6.30
CA LEU A 786 -10.11 -9.02 -6.56
C LEU A 786 -10.37 -9.29 -8.04
N ILE A 787 -11.36 -10.12 -8.33
CA ILE A 787 -11.78 -10.44 -9.70
C ILE A 787 -13.09 -9.68 -9.98
N MET A 788 -13.02 -8.36 -10.00
CA MET A 788 -14.16 -7.49 -10.31
C MET A 788 -13.84 -6.55 -11.45
#